data_4503b07992035d89961a4ce84f1d8539
#
_entry.id   4503b07992035d89961a4ce84f1d8539
#
_cell.length_a   1.000
_cell.length_b   1.000
_cell.length_c   1.000
_cell.angle_alpha   90.00
_cell.angle_beta   90.00
_cell.angle_gamma   90.00
#
_symmetry.space_group_name_H-M   'P 1'
#
loop_
_entity.id
_entity.type
_entity.pdbx_description
1 polymer ?
#
loop_
_entity_poly.entity_id
_entity_poly.type
_entity_poly.pdbx_seq_one_letter_code
_entity_poly.pdbx_strand_id
1 'polypeptide(L)'
;MGHHSDSKTTYKQEFFDREYSAKEAYSRLWGFTRKYRFRIYLGVLCGMLTAGTLLPLFQVIQPALDKVGEAEHGNAAKVAALPVSEKAVQPTPSTASTSKEERKVLKEYGKVKKLAQKLGFEMQDEDEALGAPLLFAILVIVPLAAMARCAFLFLNKYCLTWAALHTVKDLRCSILRHIQEQSMQFHGRIDVGQLMSRASSDPRLVQHIIQQVLQEVAEAPFEIVISVGFIIWTAVQNNMLPTLVLLVIGVPLFMCPVVLLSRRIRKWAKKALERYSVVGSRIHEILTCVRVVKAYNTEEFENKKYEQANQSVLKASLRAVRWSLFVTPAVETVGIFLLCAFVVWCFIAKVKLSVIVPMLAPLLLIYRPIKQLSKLQVQLEQCRAALSRLFSILDVRMELPEKADATPKTAFTDKIVFDNVSFRYDTAERDAVSHASFEIPRGKVVAVVGGTGSGKSTMSGLLARFYDPREGRVTMDGVDLRDMRIPDLRNLVGSVMQETLLFNDTVEANIKYGSPNATHEQVVEAAKMANAHEFIMSQPEGYERQVGEKGFALSGGERQRIAIARAILRNPPILILDEATSALDTVTERLVQDAINRLMANRTTFAIAHRLSTIRDADLILVMREGEIVERGTHDELYAANGVYRHLCDMQKTA
;
A
#
# COMPACT_ATOMS: atom_id res chain seq x y z
N MET A 1 27.30 -15.60 34.41
CA MET A 1 27.84 -14.97 33.21
C MET A 1 26.93 -15.31 32.02
N GLY A 2 26.34 -14.37 31.40
CA GLY A 2 25.48 -14.57 30.22
C GLY A 2 24.01 -14.36 30.51
N HIS A 3 23.50 -13.11 30.31
CA HIS A 3 22.08 -12.79 30.01
C HIS A 3 21.85 -11.26 29.99
N HIS A 4 22.75 -10.49 29.34
CA HIS A 4 22.51 -9.03 29.20
C HIS A 4 22.65 -8.47 27.77
N SER A 5 22.78 -9.32 26.73
CA SER A 5 22.86 -8.84 25.33
C SER A 5 21.56 -8.95 24.53
N ASP A 6 20.56 -9.68 25.04
CA ASP A 6 19.34 -9.97 24.25
C ASP A 6 18.22 -8.92 24.36
N SER A 7 18.24 -8.06 25.39
CA SER A 7 17.13 -7.12 25.60
C SER A 7 17.05 -5.99 24.55
N LYS A 8 18.20 -5.55 23.99
CA LYS A 8 18.23 -4.44 22.99
C LYS A 8 17.78 -4.90 21.59
N THR A 9 18.00 -6.16 21.24
CA THR A 9 17.58 -6.74 19.95
C THR A 9 16.10 -7.14 19.97
N THR A 10 15.63 -7.64 21.10
CA THR A 10 14.23 -8.06 21.31
C THR A 10 13.28 -6.87 21.25
N TYR A 11 13.67 -5.71 21.80
CA TYR A 11 12.84 -4.49 21.77
C TYR A 11 12.67 -3.88 20.38
N LYS A 12 13.67 -3.99 19.49
CA LYS A 12 13.55 -3.61 18.07
C LYS A 12 12.65 -4.57 17.27
N GLN A 13 12.69 -5.85 17.58
CA GLN A 13 11.87 -6.87 16.94
C GLN A 13 10.41 -6.83 17.42
N GLU A 14 10.13 -6.64 18.70
CA GLU A 14 8.75 -6.58 19.21
C GLU A 14 7.91 -5.44 18.62
N PHE A 15 8.51 -4.29 18.31
CA PHE A 15 7.77 -3.14 17.77
C PHE A 15 7.36 -3.27 16.31
N PHE A 16 8.11 -4.02 15.48
CA PHE A 16 7.94 -3.99 14.01
C PHE A 16 7.74 -5.36 13.37
N ASP A 17 7.97 -6.44 14.09
CA ASP A 17 7.93 -7.82 13.58
C ASP A 17 6.89 -8.69 14.29
N ARG A 18 5.85 -8.07 14.89
CA ARG A 18 4.73 -8.83 15.42
C ARG A 18 4.07 -9.62 14.28
N GLU A 19 4.19 -10.92 14.32
CA GLU A 19 3.47 -11.79 13.39
C GLU A 19 2.01 -11.92 13.82
N TYR A 20 1.12 -11.49 12.95
CA TYR A 20 -0.32 -11.67 13.13
C TYR A 20 -0.74 -13.03 12.58
N SER A 21 -1.62 -13.71 13.30
CA SER A 21 -2.30 -14.89 12.77
C SER A 21 -3.12 -14.50 11.53
N ALA A 22 -3.31 -15.45 10.61
CA ALA A 22 -4.11 -15.20 9.41
C ALA A 22 -5.53 -14.68 9.77
N LYS A 23 -6.16 -15.29 10.79
CA LYS A 23 -7.49 -14.89 11.26
C LYS A 23 -7.52 -13.43 11.75
N GLU A 24 -6.53 -13.00 12.50
CA GLU A 24 -6.44 -11.65 13.05
C GLU A 24 -6.20 -10.63 11.94
N ALA A 25 -5.22 -10.87 11.05
CA ALA A 25 -4.89 -9.97 9.94
C ALA A 25 -6.09 -9.76 9.00
N TYR A 26 -6.77 -10.84 8.61
CA TYR A 26 -7.92 -10.73 7.70
C TYR A 26 -9.17 -10.18 8.39
N SER A 27 -9.39 -10.45 9.69
CA SER A 27 -10.48 -9.84 10.45
C SER A 27 -10.32 -8.31 10.53
N ARG A 28 -9.11 -7.82 10.78
CA ARG A 28 -8.82 -6.38 10.78
C ARG A 28 -8.99 -5.75 9.41
N LEU A 29 -8.50 -6.43 8.37
CA LEU A 29 -8.71 -6.00 6.98
C LEU A 29 -10.20 -5.92 6.65
N TRP A 30 -11.00 -6.90 7.12
CA TRP A 30 -12.45 -6.88 6.94
C TRP A 30 -13.11 -5.65 7.57
N GLY A 31 -12.56 -5.11 8.67
CA GLY A 31 -13.01 -3.84 9.25
C GLY A 31 -13.00 -2.67 8.25
N PHE A 32 -11.96 -2.58 7.42
CA PHE A 32 -11.87 -1.60 6.34
C PHE A 32 -12.76 -1.95 5.14
N THR A 33 -12.85 -3.22 4.80
CA THR A 33 -13.56 -3.73 3.62
C THR A 33 -15.09 -3.72 3.82
N ARG A 34 -15.56 -3.90 5.05
CA ARG A 34 -17.00 -3.98 5.42
C ARG A 34 -17.82 -2.77 4.95
N LYS A 35 -17.20 -1.60 4.82
CA LYS A 35 -17.87 -0.41 4.27
C LYS A 35 -18.37 -0.62 2.85
N TYR A 36 -17.70 -1.49 2.08
CA TYR A 36 -17.95 -1.75 0.67
C TYR A 36 -18.65 -3.09 0.40
N ARG A 37 -19.23 -3.71 1.44
CA ARG A 37 -19.84 -5.05 1.40
C ARG A 37 -20.88 -5.24 0.28
N PHE A 38 -21.68 -4.21 -0.01
CA PHE A 38 -22.69 -4.30 -1.07
C PHE A 38 -22.07 -4.60 -2.44
N ARG A 39 -21.01 -3.89 -2.80
CA ARG A 39 -20.32 -4.13 -4.08
C ARG A 39 -19.58 -5.47 -4.11
N ILE A 40 -19.07 -5.92 -2.96
CA ILE A 40 -18.46 -7.24 -2.85
C ILE A 40 -19.50 -8.33 -3.07
N TYR A 41 -20.66 -8.25 -2.41
CA TYR A 41 -21.73 -9.20 -2.61
C TYR A 41 -22.26 -9.20 -4.05
N LEU A 42 -22.43 -8.02 -4.65
CA LEU A 42 -22.81 -7.88 -6.06
C LEU A 42 -21.76 -8.51 -6.97
N GLY A 43 -20.47 -8.25 -6.71
CA GLY A 43 -19.37 -8.86 -7.46
C GLY A 43 -19.37 -10.39 -7.36
N VAL A 44 -19.50 -10.94 -6.16
CA VAL A 44 -19.59 -12.39 -5.95
C VAL A 44 -20.81 -13.00 -6.64
N LEU A 45 -21.98 -12.36 -6.54
CA LEU A 45 -23.18 -12.79 -7.25
C LEU A 45 -22.98 -12.82 -8.76
N CYS A 46 -22.37 -11.77 -9.31
CA CYS A 46 -22.02 -11.73 -10.73
C CYS A 46 -21.02 -12.83 -11.13
N GLY A 47 -20.07 -13.17 -10.25
CA GLY A 47 -19.15 -14.31 -10.44
C GLY A 47 -19.89 -15.65 -10.49
N MET A 48 -20.85 -15.87 -9.58
CA MET A 48 -21.72 -17.05 -9.62
C MET A 48 -22.55 -17.11 -10.91
N LEU A 49 -23.14 -15.99 -11.33
CA LEU A 49 -23.90 -15.91 -12.58
C LEU A 49 -23.01 -16.15 -13.80
N THR A 50 -21.78 -15.65 -13.80
CA THR A 50 -20.78 -15.92 -14.85
C THR A 50 -20.53 -17.43 -15.00
N ALA A 51 -20.37 -18.14 -13.89
CA ALA A 51 -20.23 -19.60 -13.92
C ALA A 51 -21.53 -20.27 -14.42
N GLY A 52 -22.71 -19.79 -13.99
CA GLY A 52 -24.02 -20.31 -14.42
C GLY A 52 -24.26 -20.23 -15.91
N THR A 53 -23.69 -19.24 -16.61
CA THR A 53 -23.81 -19.14 -18.08
C THR A 53 -23.08 -20.25 -18.85
N LEU A 54 -22.30 -21.10 -18.20
CA LEU A 54 -21.69 -22.28 -18.82
C LEU A 54 -22.72 -23.40 -19.06
N LEU A 55 -23.78 -23.50 -18.25
CA LEU A 55 -24.78 -24.54 -18.38
C LEU A 55 -25.46 -24.56 -19.76
N PRO A 56 -26.02 -23.47 -20.29
CA PRO A 56 -26.60 -23.44 -21.64
C PRO A 56 -25.59 -23.82 -22.73
N LEU A 57 -24.32 -23.44 -22.57
CA LEU A 57 -23.26 -23.78 -23.50
C LEU A 57 -23.03 -25.30 -23.55
N PHE A 58 -22.99 -25.97 -22.39
CA PHE A 58 -22.78 -27.41 -22.33
C PHE A 58 -24.01 -28.19 -22.80
N GLN A 59 -25.21 -27.70 -22.50
CA GLN A 59 -26.48 -28.39 -22.89
C GLN A 59 -26.73 -28.44 -24.38
N VAL A 60 -26.18 -27.51 -25.16
CA VAL A 60 -26.36 -27.46 -26.62
C VAL A 60 -25.45 -28.44 -27.36
N ILE A 61 -24.31 -28.84 -26.76
CA ILE A 61 -23.29 -29.67 -27.43
C ILE A 61 -23.83 -31.08 -27.76
N GLN A 62 -24.51 -31.73 -26.80
CA GLN A 62 -24.98 -33.11 -26.98
C GLN A 62 -26.05 -33.22 -28.09
N PRO A 63 -27.15 -32.44 -28.08
CA PRO A 63 -28.14 -32.48 -29.15
C PRO A 63 -27.58 -32.09 -30.53
N ALA A 64 -26.58 -31.18 -30.55
CA ALA A 64 -25.93 -30.81 -31.81
C ALA A 64 -25.17 -31.99 -32.44
N LEU A 65 -24.45 -32.75 -31.63
CA LEU A 65 -23.69 -33.92 -32.11
C LEU A 65 -24.58 -35.12 -32.45
N ASP A 66 -25.67 -35.35 -31.70
CA ASP A 66 -26.63 -36.40 -32.02
C ASP A 66 -27.21 -36.19 -33.42
N LYS A 67 -27.56 -34.95 -33.78
CA LYS A 67 -28.10 -34.62 -35.10
C LYS A 67 -27.07 -34.72 -36.23
N VAL A 68 -25.82 -34.31 -35.98
CA VAL A 68 -24.75 -34.50 -36.98
C VAL A 68 -24.54 -35.99 -37.25
N GLY A 69 -24.58 -36.83 -36.20
CA GLY A 69 -24.48 -38.29 -36.35
C GLY A 69 -25.65 -38.91 -37.08
N GLU A 70 -26.87 -38.45 -36.84
CA GLU A 70 -28.08 -38.90 -37.58
C GLU A 70 -28.01 -38.49 -39.06
N ALA A 71 -27.54 -37.30 -39.38
CA ALA A 71 -27.36 -36.84 -40.75
C ALA A 71 -26.29 -37.64 -41.52
N GLU A 72 -25.19 -38.03 -40.87
CA GLU A 72 -24.18 -38.92 -41.46
C GLU A 72 -24.71 -40.32 -41.72
N HIS A 73 -25.44 -40.90 -40.78
CA HIS A 73 -26.05 -42.22 -40.96
C HIS A 73 -27.17 -42.20 -41.98
N GLY A 74 -27.98 -41.14 -42.04
CA GLY A 74 -29.00 -40.95 -43.07
C GLY A 74 -28.42 -40.83 -44.50
N ASN A 75 -27.30 -40.11 -44.63
CA ASN A 75 -26.60 -40.05 -45.94
C ASN A 75 -25.86 -41.34 -46.26
N ALA A 76 -25.29 -42.08 -45.35
CA ALA A 76 -24.69 -43.39 -45.58
C ALA A 76 -25.74 -44.41 -45.96
N ALA A 77 -26.94 -44.37 -45.36
CA ALA A 77 -28.09 -45.23 -45.78
C ALA A 77 -28.63 -44.84 -47.14
N LYS A 78 -28.67 -43.57 -47.55
CA LYS A 78 -29.04 -43.11 -48.89
C LYS A 78 -28.00 -43.48 -49.93
N VAL A 79 -26.74 -43.53 -49.63
CA VAL A 79 -25.67 -43.98 -50.55
C VAL A 79 -25.65 -45.50 -50.64
N ALA A 80 -26.00 -46.25 -49.60
CA ALA A 80 -26.16 -47.73 -49.68
C ALA A 80 -27.46 -48.19 -50.37
N ALA A 81 -28.42 -47.28 -50.50
CA ALA A 81 -29.72 -47.54 -51.15
C ALA A 81 -29.80 -46.97 -52.57
N LEU A 82 -28.73 -47.07 -53.38
CA LEU A 82 -28.84 -46.89 -54.86
C LEU A 82 -29.24 -48.19 -55.51
N PRO A 83 -30.02 -48.17 -56.66
CA PRO A 83 -31.30 -48.81 -56.74
C PRO A 83 -31.25 -50.16 -57.44
N VAL A 84 -32.07 -51.06 -56.95
CA VAL A 84 -32.65 -52.10 -57.84
C VAL A 84 -34.17 -52.05 -57.73
N SER A 85 -34.80 -51.56 -58.86
CA SER A 85 -36.13 -51.85 -59.38
C SER A 85 -37.38 -51.70 -58.49
N GLU A 86 -38.22 -50.77 -58.95
CA GLU A 86 -39.69 -50.79 -59.07
C GLU A 86 -40.57 -51.71 -58.19
N LYS A 87 -41.42 -51.08 -57.36
CA LYS A 87 -42.90 -51.16 -57.52
C LYS A 87 -43.63 -50.38 -56.44
N ALA A 88 -44.66 -49.69 -56.87
CA ALA A 88 -45.54 -48.83 -56.09
C ALA A 88 -46.26 -49.54 -54.94
N VAL A 89 -46.33 -48.85 -53.76
CA VAL A 89 -47.40 -49.03 -52.76
C VAL A 89 -47.83 -47.65 -52.26
N GLN A 90 -49.14 -47.38 -52.34
CA GLN A 90 -49.84 -46.17 -51.98
C GLN A 90 -49.74 -45.87 -50.48
N PRO A 91 -49.72 -44.58 -50.02
CA PRO A 91 -49.75 -44.23 -48.64
C PRO A 91 -51.18 -44.17 -48.09
N THR A 92 -51.39 -44.82 -46.94
CA THR A 92 -52.59 -44.63 -46.10
C THR A 92 -52.34 -43.47 -45.10
N PRO A 93 -53.30 -42.58 -44.87
CA PRO A 93 -53.15 -41.47 -43.95
C PRO A 93 -53.42 -41.90 -42.50
N SER A 94 -52.45 -41.83 -41.62
CA SER A 94 -52.70 -41.89 -40.17
C SER A 94 -52.74 -40.48 -39.59
N THR A 95 -53.91 -40.08 -39.16
CA THR A 95 -54.17 -38.90 -38.36
C THR A 95 -53.55 -39.03 -36.97
N ALA A 96 -52.47 -38.28 -36.69
CA ALA A 96 -51.96 -38.08 -35.36
C ALA A 96 -52.26 -36.64 -34.89
N SER A 97 -52.93 -36.50 -33.75
CA SER A 97 -53.28 -35.26 -33.12
C SER A 97 -52.01 -34.58 -32.57
N THR A 98 -51.58 -33.55 -33.25
CA THR A 98 -50.48 -32.67 -32.77
C THR A 98 -50.81 -31.98 -31.45
N SER A 99 -49.98 -32.15 -30.44
CA SER A 99 -50.15 -31.57 -29.13
C SER A 99 -50.04 -30.03 -29.18
N LYS A 100 -50.63 -29.34 -28.18
CA LYS A 100 -50.57 -27.86 -28.09
C LYS A 100 -49.15 -27.31 -28.04
N GLU A 101 -48.18 -28.09 -27.56
CA GLU A 101 -46.75 -27.73 -27.52
C GLU A 101 -46.10 -27.75 -28.88
N GLU A 102 -46.43 -28.75 -29.74
CA GLU A 102 -45.94 -28.82 -31.11
C GLU A 102 -46.41 -27.63 -31.96
N ARG A 103 -47.66 -27.17 -31.78
CA ARG A 103 -48.15 -25.96 -32.46
C ARG A 103 -47.44 -24.67 -32.02
N LYS A 104 -46.97 -24.61 -30.80
CA LYS A 104 -46.19 -23.48 -30.29
C LYS A 104 -44.76 -23.47 -30.86
N VAL A 105 -44.16 -24.66 -30.96
CA VAL A 105 -42.84 -24.86 -31.55
C VAL A 105 -42.86 -24.54 -33.06
N LEU A 106 -43.91 -24.99 -33.81
CA LEU A 106 -44.09 -24.67 -35.21
C LEU A 106 -44.28 -23.18 -35.51
N LYS A 107 -44.90 -22.43 -34.59
CA LYS A 107 -45.11 -20.98 -34.73
C LYS A 107 -43.82 -20.18 -34.47
N GLU A 108 -42.98 -20.62 -33.54
CA GLU A 108 -41.63 -20.09 -33.32
C GLU A 108 -40.69 -20.43 -34.48
N TYR A 109 -40.80 -21.63 -35.03
CA TYR A 109 -40.09 -22.06 -36.26
C TYR A 109 -40.35 -21.14 -37.47
N GLY A 110 -41.60 -20.73 -37.67
CA GLY A 110 -41.93 -19.79 -38.77
C GLY A 110 -41.22 -18.43 -38.63
N LYS A 111 -40.92 -17.98 -37.39
CA LYS A 111 -40.14 -16.77 -37.16
C LYS A 111 -38.65 -16.98 -37.44
N VAL A 112 -38.12 -18.13 -37.03
CA VAL A 112 -36.69 -18.48 -37.25
C VAL A 112 -36.41 -18.70 -38.74
N LYS A 113 -37.33 -19.36 -39.48
CA LYS A 113 -37.24 -19.55 -40.95
C LYS A 113 -37.19 -18.18 -41.67
N LYS A 114 -38.02 -17.23 -41.27
CA LYS A 114 -37.99 -15.86 -41.82
C LYS A 114 -36.72 -15.11 -41.54
N LEU A 115 -36.10 -15.34 -40.35
CA LEU A 115 -34.83 -14.73 -39.97
C LEU A 115 -33.66 -15.37 -40.73
N ALA A 116 -33.65 -16.71 -40.89
CA ALA A 116 -32.65 -17.45 -41.66
C ALA A 116 -32.67 -17.08 -43.15
N GLN A 117 -33.87 -16.95 -43.74
CA GLN A 117 -34.02 -16.46 -45.11
C GLN A 117 -33.53 -15.02 -45.31
N LYS A 118 -33.73 -14.14 -44.32
CA LYS A 118 -33.14 -12.77 -44.32
C LYS A 118 -31.63 -12.77 -44.25
N LEU A 119 -31.03 -13.80 -43.66
CA LEU A 119 -29.57 -13.98 -43.53
C LEU A 119 -28.96 -14.78 -44.70
N GLY A 120 -29.75 -15.15 -45.74
CA GLY A 120 -29.25 -15.81 -46.93
C GLY A 120 -29.11 -17.33 -46.85
N PHE A 121 -29.74 -17.99 -45.87
CA PHE A 121 -29.75 -19.44 -45.74
C PHE A 121 -31.04 -20.03 -46.30
N GLU A 122 -30.95 -20.84 -47.35
CA GLU A 122 -32.07 -21.65 -47.87
C GLU A 122 -32.26 -22.91 -47.01
N MET A 123 -33.44 -23.06 -46.41
CA MET A 123 -33.82 -24.23 -45.59
C MET A 123 -34.81 -25.11 -46.38
N GLN A 124 -34.50 -26.42 -46.48
CA GLN A 124 -35.37 -27.42 -47.15
C GLN A 124 -36.45 -27.99 -46.21
N ASP A 125 -37.55 -28.48 -46.73
CA ASP A 125 -38.79 -28.78 -45.98
C ASP A 125 -38.85 -30.22 -45.40
N GLU A 126 -39.57 -30.42 -44.34
CA GLU A 126 -40.15 -31.58 -43.65
C GLU A 126 -39.32 -32.43 -42.65
N ASP A 127 -38.03 -32.74 -42.87
CA ASP A 127 -37.22 -33.41 -41.82
C ASP A 127 -36.62 -32.46 -40.80
N GLU A 128 -36.90 -31.16 -40.91
CA GLU A 128 -36.24 -30.06 -40.23
C GLU A 128 -36.94 -29.57 -38.93
N ALA A 129 -38.17 -29.99 -38.68
CA ALA A 129 -38.92 -29.52 -37.51
C ALA A 129 -38.24 -29.88 -36.17
N LEU A 130 -37.49 -30.99 -36.11
CA LEU A 130 -36.68 -31.36 -34.96
C LEU A 130 -35.37 -30.56 -34.85
N GLY A 131 -34.89 -29.92 -35.93
CA GLY A 131 -33.69 -29.07 -35.95
C GLY A 131 -33.96 -27.63 -35.50
N ALA A 132 -35.20 -27.17 -35.61
CA ALA A 132 -35.56 -25.79 -35.27
C ALA A 132 -35.24 -25.34 -33.83
N PRO A 133 -35.53 -26.12 -32.77
CA PRO A 133 -35.17 -25.73 -31.42
C PRO A 133 -33.64 -25.70 -31.20
N LEU A 134 -32.91 -26.58 -31.88
CA LEU A 134 -31.45 -26.61 -31.80
C LEU A 134 -30.81 -25.41 -32.52
N LEU A 135 -31.31 -25.09 -33.74
CA LEU A 135 -30.88 -23.91 -34.48
C LEU A 135 -31.17 -22.61 -33.70
N PHE A 136 -32.37 -22.52 -33.10
CA PHE A 136 -32.71 -21.40 -32.22
C PHE A 136 -31.76 -21.31 -31.01
N ALA A 137 -31.46 -22.45 -30.39
CA ALA A 137 -30.52 -22.48 -29.25
C ALA A 137 -29.13 -22.02 -29.67
N ILE A 138 -28.60 -22.47 -30.80
CA ILE A 138 -27.28 -22.08 -31.30
C ILE A 138 -27.26 -20.59 -31.72
N LEU A 139 -28.29 -20.12 -32.47
CA LEU A 139 -28.29 -18.79 -33.06
C LEU A 139 -28.69 -17.68 -32.09
N VAL A 140 -29.46 -17.99 -31.05
CA VAL A 140 -30.00 -16.99 -30.10
C VAL A 140 -29.54 -17.24 -28.67
N ILE A 141 -29.71 -18.46 -28.14
CA ILE A 141 -29.42 -18.72 -26.72
C ILE A 141 -27.92 -18.67 -26.42
N VAL A 142 -27.10 -19.28 -27.28
CA VAL A 142 -25.64 -19.32 -27.08
C VAL A 142 -25.02 -17.92 -27.16
N PRO A 143 -25.27 -17.08 -28.19
CA PRO A 143 -24.77 -15.69 -28.20
C PRO A 143 -25.32 -14.85 -27.06
N LEU A 144 -26.58 -14.99 -26.68
CA LEU A 144 -27.17 -14.28 -25.55
C LEU A 144 -26.49 -14.68 -24.22
N ALA A 145 -26.26 -15.98 -24.01
CA ALA A 145 -25.51 -16.48 -22.86
C ALA A 145 -24.05 -15.98 -22.83
N ALA A 146 -23.41 -15.91 -24.01
CA ALA A 146 -22.05 -15.36 -24.13
C ALA A 146 -22.02 -13.85 -23.82
N MET A 147 -22.99 -13.07 -24.31
CA MET A 147 -23.11 -11.65 -23.97
C MET A 147 -23.37 -11.45 -22.49
N ALA A 148 -24.29 -12.22 -21.89
CA ALA A 148 -24.58 -12.20 -20.47
C ALA A 148 -23.33 -12.55 -19.64
N ARG A 149 -22.57 -13.59 -20.06
CA ARG A 149 -21.29 -13.95 -19.45
C ARG A 149 -20.30 -12.79 -19.48
N CYS A 150 -20.14 -12.13 -20.61
CA CYS A 150 -19.26 -10.96 -20.72
C CYS A 150 -19.69 -9.83 -19.78
N ALA A 151 -20.98 -9.52 -19.72
CA ALA A 151 -21.53 -8.49 -18.85
C ALA A 151 -21.33 -8.84 -17.36
N PHE A 152 -21.64 -10.07 -16.93
CA PHE A 152 -21.45 -10.51 -15.56
C PHE A 152 -19.97 -10.57 -15.19
N LEU A 153 -19.10 -11.04 -16.07
CA LEU A 153 -17.66 -11.07 -15.86
C LEU A 153 -17.08 -9.65 -15.69
N PHE A 154 -17.50 -8.72 -16.54
CA PHE A 154 -17.12 -7.32 -16.42
C PHE A 154 -17.57 -6.74 -15.07
N LEU A 155 -18.83 -6.92 -14.72
CA LEU A 155 -19.41 -6.39 -13.48
C LEU A 155 -18.76 -7.00 -12.23
N ASN A 156 -18.50 -8.32 -12.24
CA ASN A 156 -17.74 -9.02 -11.22
C ASN A 156 -16.39 -8.36 -11.00
N LYS A 157 -15.56 -8.29 -12.05
CA LYS A 157 -14.20 -7.73 -11.98
C LYS A 157 -14.21 -6.26 -11.58
N TYR A 158 -15.13 -5.47 -12.14
CA TYR A 158 -15.24 -4.05 -11.80
C TYR A 158 -15.63 -3.81 -10.35
N CYS A 159 -16.65 -4.48 -9.83
CA CYS A 159 -17.13 -4.31 -8.47
C CYS A 159 -16.08 -4.73 -7.43
N LEU A 160 -15.41 -5.86 -7.65
CA LEU A 160 -14.39 -6.37 -6.73
C LEU A 160 -13.11 -5.53 -6.77
N THR A 161 -12.67 -5.09 -7.97
CA THR A 161 -11.54 -4.16 -8.11
C THR A 161 -11.83 -2.83 -7.44
N TRP A 162 -13.03 -2.28 -7.66
CA TRP A 162 -13.44 -1.03 -7.03
C TRP A 162 -13.43 -1.13 -5.50
N ALA A 163 -13.94 -2.23 -4.93
CA ALA A 163 -13.93 -2.45 -3.48
C ALA A 163 -12.50 -2.58 -2.94
N ALA A 164 -11.61 -3.29 -3.63
CA ALA A 164 -10.21 -3.43 -3.24
C ALA A 164 -9.47 -2.08 -3.25
N LEU A 165 -9.66 -1.27 -4.30
CA LEU A 165 -9.05 0.06 -4.40
C LEU A 165 -9.47 1.00 -3.27
N HIS A 166 -10.77 1.03 -2.93
CA HIS A 166 -11.30 1.87 -1.86
C HIS A 166 -10.84 1.38 -0.48
N THR A 167 -10.80 0.07 -0.25
CA THR A 167 -10.27 -0.51 0.99
C THR A 167 -8.82 -0.07 1.22
N VAL A 168 -7.98 -0.13 0.18
CA VAL A 168 -6.57 0.24 0.31
C VAL A 168 -6.38 1.74 0.41
N LYS A 169 -7.22 2.55 -0.26
CA LYS A 169 -7.25 4.01 -0.05
C LYS A 169 -7.49 4.33 1.44
N ASP A 170 -8.53 3.74 2.05
CA ASP A 170 -8.85 3.97 3.46
C ASP A 170 -7.70 3.52 4.38
N LEU A 171 -7.08 2.37 4.06
CA LEU A 171 -5.93 1.85 4.80
C LEU A 171 -4.73 2.80 4.74
N ARG A 172 -4.39 3.32 3.54
CA ARG A 172 -3.32 4.31 3.37
C ARG A 172 -3.57 5.59 4.15
N CYS A 173 -4.79 6.12 4.08
CA CYS A 173 -5.17 7.32 4.84
C CYS A 173 -5.06 7.09 6.35
N SER A 174 -5.47 5.91 6.83
CA SER A 174 -5.37 5.54 8.25
C SER A 174 -3.91 5.43 8.71
N ILE A 175 -3.06 4.79 7.90
CA ILE A 175 -1.62 4.65 8.19
C ILE A 175 -0.95 6.02 8.25
N LEU A 176 -1.18 6.89 7.25
CA LEU A 176 -0.57 8.20 7.21
C LEU A 176 -0.98 9.05 8.42
N ARG A 177 -2.29 9.06 8.73
CA ARG A 177 -2.79 9.78 9.92
C ARG A 177 -2.13 9.25 11.18
N HIS A 178 -2.09 7.95 11.37
CA HIS A 178 -1.49 7.34 12.54
C HIS A 178 0.01 7.67 12.68
N ILE A 179 0.78 7.63 11.57
CA ILE A 179 2.20 8.02 11.57
C ILE A 179 2.36 9.49 11.99
N GLN A 180 1.49 10.39 11.52
CA GLN A 180 1.56 11.82 11.86
C GLN A 180 1.21 12.11 13.32
N GLU A 181 0.35 11.30 13.94
CA GLU A 181 -0.05 11.41 15.34
C GLU A 181 1.03 10.90 16.33
N GLN A 182 2.00 10.12 15.84
CA GLN A 182 3.06 9.59 16.69
C GLN A 182 4.03 10.67 17.17
N SER A 183 4.67 10.43 18.32
CA SER A 183 5.65 11.33 18.94
C SER A 183 6.95 11.44 18.13
N MET A 184 7.75 12.47 18.40
CA MET A 184 9.09 12.61 17.82
C MET A 184 10.03 11.46 18.21
N GLN A 185 9.81 10.79 19.35
CA GLN A 185 10.54 9.57 19.72
C GLN A 185 10.31 8.44 18.71
N PHE A 186 9.08 8.25 18.23
CA PHE A 186 8.77 7.29 17.19
C PHE A 186 9.53 7.61 15.90
N HIS A 187 9.49 8.86 15.45
CA HIS A 187 10.19 9.30 14.23
C HIS A 187 11.71 9.20 14.34
N GLY A 188 12.28 9.42 15.51
CA GLY A 188 13.71 9.25 15.75
C GLY A 188 14.19 7.79 15.80
N ARG A 189 13.28 6.83 16.01
CA ARG A 189 13.61 5.39 16.07
C ARG A 189 13.53 4.69 14.72
N ILE A 190 12.77 5.22 13.78
CA ILE A 190 12.44 4.56 12.53
C ILE A 190 13.02 5.35 11.37
N ASP A 191 13.68 4.62 10.49
CA ASP A 191 14.13 5.17 9.21
C ASP A 191 12.93 5.59 8.34
N VAL A 192 12.98 6.84 7.82
CA VAL A 192 11.95 7.40 6.93
C VAL A 192 11.74 6.52 5.71
N GLY A 193 12.81 5.90 5.16
CA GLY A 193 12.71 4.99 4.03
C GLY A 193 11.89 3.73 4.35
N GLN A 194 12.00 3.20 5.58
CA GLN A 194 11.16 2.09 6.03
C GLN A 194 9.69 2.51 6.15
N LEU A 195 9.42 3.69 6.72
CA LEU A 195 8.05 4.23 6.80
C LEU A 195 7.45 4.44 5.41
N MET A 196 8.21 5.02 4.48
CA MET A 196 7.78 5.20 3.08
C MET A 196 7.47 3.87 2.40
N SER A 197 8.34 2.88 2.55
CA SER A 197 8.11 1.54 1.99
C SER A 197 6.83 0.92 2.54
N ARG A 198 6.61 0.98 3.85
CA ARG A 198 5.41 0.46 4.50
C ARG A 198 4.14 1.26 4.17
N ALA A 199 4.25 2.57 3.98
CA ALA A 199 3.10 3.40 3.61
C ALA A 199 2.72 3.30 2.12
N SER A 200 3.65 2.94 1.23
CA SER A 200 3.42 2.93 -0.22
C SER A 200 3.43 1.54 -0.86
N SER A 201 4.49 0.74 -0.64
CA SER A 201 4.68 -0.56 -1.32
C SER A 201 3.82 -1.68 -0.71
N ASP A 202 3.76 -1.79 0.61
CA ASP A 202 2.96 -2.82 1.28
C ASP A 202 1.46 -2.68 0.99
N PRO A 203 0.82 -1.48 1.05
CA PRO A 203 -0.57 -1.32 0.62
C PRO A 203 -0.81 -1.66 -0.85
N ARG A 204 0.16 -1.39 -1.74
CA ARG A 204 0.06 -1.77 -3.17
C ARG A 204 0.07 -3.29 -3.34
N LEU A 205 0.93 -4.00 -2.61
CA LEU A 205 0.96 -5.46 -2.61
C LEU A 205 -0.36 -6.04 -2.09
N VAL A 206 -0.87 -5.52 -0.97
CA VAL A 206 -2.17 -5.91 -0.40
C VAL A 206 -3.30 -5.66 -1.41
N GLN A 207 -3.31 -4.52 -2.11
CA GLN A 207 -4.30 -4.19 -3.13
C GLN A 207 -4.33 -5.25 -4.25
N HIS A 208 -3.16 -5.57 -4.82
CA HIS A 208 -3.05 -6.53 -5.92
C HIS A 208 -3.54 -7.92 -5.49
N ILE A 209 -3.13 -8.36 -4.31
CA ILE A 209 -3.50 -9.69 -3.81
C ILE A 209 -4.99 -9.75 -3.46
N ILE A 210 -5.55 -8.74 -2.77
CA ILE A 210 -6.99 -8.71 -2.43
C ILE A 210 -7.82 -8.75 -3.72
N GLN A 211 -7.45 -7.96 -4.72
CA GLN A 211 -8.15 -7.93 -6.00
C GLN A 211 -8.16 -9.32 -6.65
N GLN A 212 -7.01 -9.98 -6.74
CA GLN A 212 -6.91 -11.33 -7.31
C GLN A 212 -7.69 -12.35 -6.49
N VAL A 213 -7.49 -12.38 -5.18
CA VAL A 213 -8.14 -13.36 -4.28
C VAL A 213 -9.66 -13.22 -4.32
N LEU A 214 -10.19 -12.00 -4.26
CA LEU A 214 -11.64 -11.78 -4.34
C LEU A 214 -12.22 -12.26 -5.67
N GLN A 215 -11.54 -12.00 -6.79
CA GLN A 215 -11.98 -12.43 -8.12
C GLN A 215 -11.93 -13.96 -8.25
N GLU A 216 -10.82 -14.59 -7.84
CA GLU A 216 -10.65 -16.04 -7.94
C GLU A 216 -11.63 -16.80 -7.02
N VAL A 217 -11.88 -16.32 -5.81
CA VAL A 217 -12.86 -16.92 -4.90
C VAL A 217 -14.31 -16.71 -5.38
N ALA A 218 -14.59 -15.60 -6.06
CA ALA A 218 -15.92 -15.32 -6.58
C ALA A 218 -16.29 -16.11 -7.84
N GLU A 219 -15.32 -16.61 -8.60
CA GLU A 219 -15.57 -17.28 -9.90
C GLU A 219 -15.18 -18.76 -9.86
N ALA A 220 -13.94 -19.10 -9.47
CA ALA A 220 -13.38 -20.43 -9.63
C ALA A 220 -14.13 -21.57 -8.90
N PRO A 221 -14.57 -21.42 -7.64
CA PRO A 221 -15.31 -22.50 -6.97
C PRO A 221 -16.62 -22.85 -7.67
N PHE A 222 -17.33 -21.83 -8.19
CA PHE A 222 -18.62 -22.02 -8.87
C PHE A 222 -18.44 -22.64 -10.26
N GLU A 223 -17.39 -22.24 -10.99
CA GLU A 223 -17.03 -22.90 -12.26
C GLU A 223 -16.72 -24.39 -12.08
N ILE A 224 -16.00 -24.75 -11.00
CA ILE A 224 -15.72 -26.15 -10.68
C ILE A 224 -17.00 -26.89 -10.33
N VAL A 225 -17.84 -26.34 -9.45
CA VAL A 225 -19.08 -26.99 -9.01
C VAL A 225 -20.04 -27.23 -10.20
N ILE A 226 -20.19 -26.24 -11.08
CA ILE A 226 -21.05 -26.33 -12.24
C ILE A 226 -20.49 -27.35 -13.24
N SER A 227 -19.19 -27.33 -13.50
CA SER A 227 -18.56 -28.26 -14.44
C SER A 227 -18.61 -29.71 -13.94
N VAL A 228 -18.31 -29.94 -12.67
CA VAL A 228 -18.41 -31.26 -12.03
C VAL A 228 -19.87 -31.73 -11.99
N GLY A 229 -20.78 -30.83 -11.58
CA GLY A 229 -22.21 -31.12 -11.54
C GLY A 229 -22.76 -31.53 -12.91
N PHE A 230 -22.34 -30.85 -13.99
CA PHE A 230 -22.74 -31.20 -15.36
C PHE A 230 -22.18 -32.56 -15.80
N ILE A 231 -20.92 -32.87 -15.49
CA ILE A 231 -20.33 -34.19 -15.77
C ILE A 231 -21.09 -35.29 -15.04
N ILE A 232 -21.41 -35.11 -13.76
CA ILE A 232 -22.18 -36.07 -12.96
C ILE A 232 -23.58 -36.25 -13.56
N TRP A 233 -24.27 -35.16 -13.88
CA TRP A 233 -25.60 -35.20 -14.49
C TRP A 233 -25.62 -35.96 -15.82
N THR A 234 -24.66 -35.67 -16.70
CA THR A 234 -24.51 -36.36 -18.00
C THR A 234 -24.19 -37.86 -17.82
N ALA A 235 -23.33 -38.19 -16.85
CA ALA A 235 -22.97 -39.57 -16.52
C ALA A 235 -24.17 -40.36 -15.99
N VAL A 236 -25.00 -39.77 -15.15
CA VAL A 236 -26.22 -40.42 -14.62
C VAL A 236 -27.27 -40.64 -15.71
N GLN A 237 -27.53 -39.60 -16.53
CA GLN A 237 -28.52 -39.72 -17.63
C GLN A 237 -28.16 -40.79 -18.67
N ASN A 238 -26.87 -41.00 -18.91
CA ASN A 238 -26.41 -41.97 -19.91
C ASN A 238 -25.99 -43.31 -19.28
N ASN A 239 -26.35 -43.58 -18.01
CA ASN A 239 -26.00 -44.81 -17.27
C ASN A 239 -24.48 -45.11 -17.21
N MET A 240 -23.66 -44.05 -17.18
CA MET A 240 -22.20 -44.14 -17.20
C MET A 240 -21.59 -43.96 -15.79
N LEU A 241 -22.19 -44.54 -14.76
CA LEU A 241 -21.71 -44.47 -13.37
C LEU A 241 -20.22 -44.81 -13.19
N PRO A 242 -19.64 -45.83 -13.94
CA PRO A 242 -18.22 -46.12 -13.80
C PRO A 242 -17.29 -44.98 -14.26
N THR A 243 -17.75 -44.05 -15.12
CA THR A 243 -16.95 -42.84 -15.48
C THR A 243 -16.72 -41.91 -14.30
N LEU A 244 -17.63 -41.91 -13.30
CA LEU A 244 -17.44 -41.13 -12.05
C LEU A 244 -16.26 -41.64 -11.25
N VAL A 245 -15.95 -42.93 -11.28
CA VAL A 245 -14.76 -43.52 -10.63
C VAL A 245 -13.48 -42.91 -11.24
N LEU A 246 -13.44 -42.79 -12.56
CA LEU A 246 -12.31 -42.18 -13.26
C LEU A 246 -12.15 -40.69 -12.87
N LEU A 247 -13.26 -39.99 -12.68
CA LEU A 247 -13.25 -38.58 -12.25
C LEU A 247 -12.75 -38.46 -10.79
N VAL A 248 -13.22 -39.29 -9.88
CA VAL A 248 -12.81 -39.33 -8.46
C VAL A 248 -11.32 -39.65 -8.31
N ILE A 249 -10.77 -40.53 -9.11
CA ILE A 249 -9.34 -40.85 -9.12
C ILE A 249 -8.54 -39.83 -9.95
N GLY A 250 -9.08 -39.39 -11.07
CA GLY A 250 -8.41 -38.49 -12.03
C GLY A 250 -8.15 -37.10 -11.48
N VAL A 251 -9.09 -36.50 -10.73
CA VAL A 251 -8.92 -35.16 -10.16
C VAL A 251 -7.77 -35.10 -9.13
N PRO A 252 -7.66 -35.98 -8.15
CA PRO A 252 -6.49 -36.02 -7.26
C PRO A 252 -5.18 -36.28 -8.01
N LEU A 253 -5.17 -37.18 -8.98
CA LEU A 253 -3.98 -37.48 -9.79
C LEU A 253 -3.55 -36.26 -10.62
N PHE A 254 -4.50 -35.54 -11.20
CA PHE A 254 -4.28 -34.30 -11.93
C PHE A 254 -3.72 -33.18 -11.01
N MET A 255 -4.15 -33.13 -9.75
CA MET A 255 -3.68 -32.16 -8.74
C MET A 255 -2.31 -32.50 -8.16
N CYS A 256 -1.89 -33.76 -8.21
CA CYS A 256 -0.65 -34.24 -7.61
C CYS A 256 0.60 -33.43 -8.04
N PRO A 257 0.89 -33.19 -9.33
CA PRO A 257 2.02 -32.38 -9.76
C PRO A 257 1.98 -30.95 -9.20
N VAL A 258 0.79 -30.33 -9.14
CA VAL A 258 0.59 -28.98 -8.64
C VAL A 258 1.00 -28.90 -7.15
N VAL A 259 0.53 -29.84 -6.33
CA VAL A 259 0.80 -29.86 -4.88
C VAL A 259 2.28 -30.15 -4.60
N LEU A 260 2.87 -31.12 -5.29
CA LEU A 260 4.26 -31.51 -5.11
C LEU A 260 5.23 -30.38 -5.51
N LEU A 261 5.00 -29.75 -6.65
CA LEU A 261 5.88 -28.71 -7.17
C LEU A 261 5.71 -27.38 -6.42
N SER A 262 4.51 -27.06 -5.96
CA SER A 262 4.25 -25.79 -5.23
C SER A 262 5.08 -25.66 -3.94
N ARG A 263 5.44 -26.77 -3.27
CA ARG A 263 6.36 -26.75 -2.10
C ARG A 263 7.76 -26.29 -2.50
N ARG A 264 8.28 -26.74 -3.64
CA ARG A 264 9.61 -26.35 -4.15
C ARG A 264 9.62 -24.91 -4.67
N ILE A 265 8.56 -24.51 -5.36
CA ILE A 265 8.38 -23.13 -5.83
C ILE A 265 8.42 -22.17 -4.65
N ARG A 266 7.62 -22.42 -3.58
CA ARG A 266 7.60 -21.58 -2.37
C ARG A 266 8.96 -21.44 -1.73
N LYS A 267 9.72 -22.53 -1.59
CA LYS A 267 11.06 -22.50 -0.99
C LYS A 267 12.00 -21.58 -1.75
N TRP A 268 12.03 -21.66 -3.09
CA TRP A 268 12.94 -20.85 -3.91
C TRP A 268 12.44 -19.42 -4.11
N ALA A 269 11.13 -19.20 -4.17
CA ALA A 269 10.55 -17.88 -4.21
C ALA A 269 10.86 -17.08 -2.93
N LYS A 270 10.75 -17.72 -1.74
CA LYS A 270 11.15 -17.10 -0.48
C LYS A 270 12.62 -16.70 -0.48
N LYS A 271 13.53 -17.61 -0.90
CA LYS A 271 14.96 -17.30 -1.02
C LYS A 271 15.26 -16.17 -2.02
N ALA A 272 14.52 -16.10 -3.12
CA ALA A 272 14.68 -15.01 -4.08
C ALA A 272 14.28 -13.67 -3.47
N LEU A 273 13.19 -13.63 -2.73
CA LEU A 273 12.70 -12.43 -2.05
C LEU A 273 13.68 -11.92 -0.97
N GLU A 274 14.23 -12.83 -0.16
CA GLU A 274 15.25 -12.51 0.84
C GLU A 274 16.50 -11.89 0.20
N ARG A 275 16.96 -12.44 -0.92
CA ARG A 275 18.12 -11.93 -1.65
C ARG A 275 17.82 -10.61 -2.38
N TYR A 276 16.59 -10.43 -2.85
CA TYR A 276 16.16 -9.18 -3.46
C TYR A 276 16.19 -8.02 -2.46
N SER A 277 15.83 -8.27 -1.21
CA SER A 277 15.96 -7.29 -0.12
C SER A 277 17.41 -6.83 0.09
N VAL A 278 18.38 -7.76 0.03
CA VAL A 278 19.82 -7.43 0.14
C VAL A 278 20.26 -6.52 -1.01
N VAL A 279 19.81 -6.79 -2.24
CA VAL A 279 20.12 -5.93 -3.41
C VAL A 279 19.54 -4.53 -3.23
N GLY A 280 18.30 -4.43 -2.75
CA GLY A 280 17.65 -3.15 -2.45
C GLY A 280 18.42 -2.33 -1.40
N SER A 281 18.88 -2.96 -0.32
CA SER A 281 19.71 -2.32 0.71
C SER A 281 21.04 -1.82 0.14
N ARG A 282 21.68 -2.59 -0.77
CA ARG A 282 22.93 -2.17 -1.41
C ARG A 282 22.75 -0.96 -2.32
N ILE A 283 21.68 -0.91 -3.12
CA ILE A 283 21.38 0.26 -3.95
C ILE A 283 21.21 1.49 -3.06
N HIS A 284 20.43 1.36 -1.96
CA HIS A 284 20.23 2.46 -1.04
C HIS A 284 21.53 2.95 -0.42
N GLU A 285 22.40 2.04 0.04
CA GLU A 285 23.72 2.36 0.60
C GLU A 285 24.61 3.11 -0.41
N ILE A 286 24.74 2.59 -1.64
CA ILE A 286 25.54 3.19 -2.71
C ILE A 286 25.03 4.59 -3.06
N LEU A 287 23.72 4.77 -3.23
CA LEU A 287 23.14 6.06 -3.58
C LEU A 287 23.22 7.08 -2.44
N THR A 288 23.07 6.65 -1.20
CA THR A 288 23.25 7.52 -0.03
C THR A 288 24.69 7.99 0.10
N CYS A 289 25.65 7.09 -0.16
CA CYS A 289 27.09 7.36 -0.07
C CYS A 289 27.72 7.74 -1.42
N VAL A 290 26.94 8.14 -2.44
CA VAL A 290 27.45 8.37 -3.79
C VAL A 290 28.58 9.39 -3.86
N ARG A 291 28.56 10.41 -3.01
CA ARG A 291 29.66 11.40 -2.93
C ARG A 291 30.96 10.76 -2.48
N VAL A 292 30.90 9.81 -1.53
CA VAL A 292 32.09 9.06 -1.06
C VAL A 292 32.60 8.15 -2.16
N VAL A 293 31.69 7.39 -2.81
CA VAL A 293 32.05 6.52 -3.94
C VAL A 293 32.77 7.32 -5.03
N LYS A 294 32.26 8.51 -5.37
CA LYS A 294 32.88 9.41 -6.38
C LYS A 294 34.20 10.00 -5.90
N ALA A 295 34.28 10.42 -4.64
CA ALA A 295 35.52 11.02 -4.10
C ALA A 295 36.69 10.04 -4.06
N TYR A 296 36.41 8.75 -3.89
CA TYR A 296 37.45 7.70 -3.83
C TYR A 296 37.61 6.88 -5.11
N ASN A 297 36.86 7.19 -6.20
CA ASN A 297 36.86 6.44 -7.47
C ASN A 297 36.63 4.94 -7.28
N THR A 298 35.67 4.58 -6.42
CA THR A 298 35.38 3.17 -6.05
C THR A 298 34.15 2.61 -6.74
N GLU A 299 33.68 3.22 -7.83
CA GLU A 299 32.48 2.80 -8.57
C GLU A 299 32.57 1.33 -9.03
N GLU A 300 33.73 0.94 -9.57
CA GLU A 300 33.91 -0.43 -10.08
C GLU A 300 33.90 -1.47 -8.95
N PHE A 301 34.42 -1.12 -7.78
CA PHE A 301 34.40 -1.97 -6.60
C PHE A 301 32.96 -2.18 -6.09
N GLU A 302 32.17 -1.11 -5.98
CA GLU A 302 30.78 -1.21 -5.55
C GLU A 302 29.90 -1.90 -6.60
N ASN A 303 30.15 -1.67 -7.90
CA ASN A 303 29.49 -2.39 -8.99
C ASN A 303 29.74 -3.90 -8.93
N LYS A 304 30.95 -4.34 -8.66
CA LYS A 304 31.26 -5.78 -8.49
C LYS A 304 30.51 -6.40 -7.31
N LYS A 305 30.43 -5.70 -6.18
CA LYS A 305 29.66 -6.16 -5.01
C LYS A 305 28.16 -6.25 -5.33
N TYR A 306 27.61 -5.24 -6.01
CA TYR A 306 26.24 -5.22 -6.46
C TYR A 306 25.94 -6.36 -7.43
N GLU A 307 26.82 -6.59 -8.41
CA GLU A 307 26.69 -7.67 -9.38
C GLU A 307 26.67 -9.05 -8.71
N GLN A 308 27.54 -9.31 -7.73
CA GLN A 308 27.54 -10.55 -6.96
C GLN A 308 26.22 -10.76 -6.21
N ALA A 309 25.70 -9.72 -5.57
CA ALA A 309 24.40 -9.77 -4.91
C ALA A 309 23.28 -10.06 -5.92
N ASN A 310 23.27 -9.36 -7.05
CA ASN A 310 22.27 -9.50 -8.12
C ASN A 310 22.32 -10.88 -8.78
N GLN A 311 23.52 -11.45 -9.02
CA GLN A 311 23.67 -12.82 -9.51
C GLN A 311 23.08 -13.85 -8.53
N SER A 312 23.17 -13.58 -7.23
CA SER A 312 22.56 -14.44 -6.21
C SER A 312 21.05 -14.43 -6.29
N VAL A 313 20.42 -13.26 -6.57
CA VAL A 313 19.00 -13.12 -6.85
C VAL A 313 18.62 -13.87 -8.10
N LEU A 314 19.37 -13.66 -9.19
CA LEU A 314 19.15 -14.33 -10.48
C LEU A 314 19.13 -15.86 -10.32
N LYS A 315 20.13 -16.44 -9.65
CA LYS A 315 20.21 -17.89 -9.41
C LYS A 315 19.01 -18.42 -8.60
N ALA A 316 18.54 -17.69 -7.59
CA ALA A 316 17.37 -18.08 -6.80
C ALA A 316 16.07 -17.95 -7.61
N SER A 317 15.92 -16.85 -8.36
CA SER A 317 14.76 -16.58 -9.21
C SER A 317 14.65 -17.59 -10.35
N LEU A 318 15.74 -17.91 -11.04
CA LEU A 318 15.74 -18.92 -12.11
C LEU A 318 15.33 -20.31 -11.59
N ARG A 319 15.73 -20.67 -10.36
CA ARG A 319 15.29 -21.93 -9.76
C ARG A 319 13.79 -21.91 -9.42
N ALA A 320 13.27 -20.80 -8.92
CA ALA A 320 11.82 -20.64 -8.67
C ALA A 320 11.03 -20.71 -9.98
N VAL A 321 11.46 -19.97 -11.00
CA VAL A 321 10.86 -19.94 -12.34
C VAL A 321 10.89 -21.30 -13.00
N ARG A 322 12.04 -22.02 -12.95
CA ARG A 322 12.15 -23.38 -13.51
C ARG A 322 11.07 -24.31 -12.96
N TRP A 323 10.89 -24.36 -11.64
CA TRP A 323 9.85 -25.19 -11.03
C TRP A 323 8.44 -24.70 -11.37
N SER A 324 8.24 -23.37 -11.44
CA SER A 324 6.95 -22.79 -11.83
C SER A 324 6.56 -23.13 -13.27
N LEU A 325 7.51 -23.02 -14.20
CA LEU A 325 7.27 -23.35 -15.60
C LEU A 325 7.05 -24.85 -15.82
N PHE A 326 7.68 -25.70 -15.01
CA PHE A 326 7.53 -27.15 -15.10
C PHE A 326 6.15 -27.64 -14.64
N VAL A 327 5.39 -26.85 -13.87
CA VAL A 327 4.02 -27.21 -13.45
C VAL A 327 3.10 -27.41 -14.65
N THR A 328 3.11 -26.51 -15.61
CA THR A 328 2.19 -26.57 -16.77
C THR A 328 2.42 -27.82 -17.61
N PRO A 329 3.64 -28.14 -18.11
CA PRO A 329 3.89 -29.37 -18.85
C PRO A 329 3.58 -30.64 -18.04
N ALA A 330 3.90 -30.65 -16.74
CA ALA A 330 3.62 -31.82 -15.90
C ALA A 330 2.13 -32.09 -15.75
N VAL A 331 1.33 -31.03 -15.55
CA VAL A 331 -0.13 -31.15 -15.46
C VAL A 331 -0.74 -31.50 -16.81
N GLU A 332 -0.28 -30.91 -17.92
CA GLU A 332 -0.72 -31.24 -19.28
C GLU A 332 -0.42 -32.70 -19.63
N THR A 333 0.79 -33.17 -19.28
CA THR A 333 1.14 -34.60 -19.50
C THR A 333 0.19 -35.53 -18.74
N VAL A 334 -0.04 -35.29 -17.45
CA VAL A 334 -0.99 -36.09 -16.66
C VAL A 334 -2.40 -35.97 -17.25
N GLY A 335 -2.81 -34.76 -17.65
CA GLY A 335 -4.11 -34.50 -18.31
C GLY A 335 -4.29 -35.30 -19.59
N ILE A 336 -3.26 -35.35 -20.46
CA ILE A 336 -3.28 -36.14 -21.68
C ILE A 336 -3.39 -37.63 -21.37
N PHE A 337 -2.64 -38.17 -20.41
CA PHE A 337 -2.76 -39.56 -20.00
C PHE A 337 -4.17 -39.90 -19.50
N LEU A 338 -4.74 -39.02 -18.65
CA LEU A 338 -6.11 -39.19 -18.15
C LEU A 338 -7.15 -39.12 -19.30
N LEU A 339 -6.95 -38.21 -20.23
CA LEU A 339 -7.79 -38.07 -21.41
C LEU A 339 -7.72 -39.33 -22.29
N CYS A 340 -6.52 -39.85 -22.57
CA CYS A 340 -6.34 -41.09 -23.31
C CYS A 340 -7.02 -42.28 -22.59
N ALA A 341 -6.80 -42.40 -21.26
CA ALA A 341 -7.45 -43.44 -20.47
C ALA A 341 -8.98 -43.34 -20.51
N PHE A 342 -9.52 -42.10 -20.43
CA PHE A 342 -10.97 -41.87 -20.57
C PHE A 342 -11.51 -42.27 -21.95
N VAL A 343 -10.82 -41.88 -23.03
CA VAL A 343 -11.23 -42.22 -24.40
C VAL A 343 -11.18 -43.74 -24.64
N VAL A 344 -10.09 -44.40 -24.21
CA VAL A 344 -9.97 -45.87 -24.31
C VAL A 344 -11.08 -46.57 -23.52
N TRP A 345 -11.36 -46.09 -22.30
CA TRP A 345 -12.46 -46.63 -21.50
C TRP A 345 -13.83 -46.46 -22.19
N CYS A 346 -14.10 -45.25 -22.74
CA CYS A 346 -15.32 -44.97 -23.50
C CYS A 346 -15.46 -45.88 -24.74
N PHE A 347 -14.35 -46.17 -25.42
CA PHE A 347 -14.33 -47.10 -26.56
C PHE A 347 -14.67 -48.51 -26.13
N ILE A 348 -14.08 -49.03 -25.05
CA ILE A 348 -14.37 -50.36 -24.49
C ILE A 348 -15.85 -50.46 -24.06
N ALA A 349 -16.36 -49.39 -23.42
CA ALA A 349 -17.75 -49.30 -22.96
C ALA A 349 -18.75 -49.01 -24.10
N LYS A 350 -18.31 -48.90 -25.36
CA LYS A 350 -19.13 -48.62 -26.57
C LYS A 350 -20.01 -47.37 -26.41
N VAL A 351 -19.45 -46.32 -25.81
CA VAL A 351 -20.16 -45.05 -25.57
C VAL A 351 -20.26 -44.25 -26.88
N LYS A 352 -21.43 -43.66 -27.13
CA LYS A 352 -21.64 -42.79 -28.30
C LYS A 352 -20.75 -41.54 -28.23
N LEU A 353 -20.23 -41.10 -29.37
CA LEU A 353 -19.39 -39.88 -29.46
C LEU A 353 -20.13 -38.63 -28.99
N SER A 354 -21.42 -38.55 -29.19
CA SER A 354 -22.31 -37.49 -28.75
C SER A 354 -22.40 -37.32 -27.22
N VAL A 355 -22.03 -38.35 -26.46
CA VAL A 355 -21.93 -38.30 -24.96
C VAL A 355 -20.51 -37.97 -24.52
N ILE A 356 -19.50 -38.45 -25.25
CA ILE A 356 -18.09 -38.24 -24.92
C ILE A 356 -17.72 -36.77 -25.00
N VAL A 357 -18.05 -36.08 -26.09
CA VAL A 357 -17.63 -34.69 -26.34
C VAL A 357 -18.22 -33.70 -25.31
N PRO A 358 -19.52 -33.75 -24.94
CA PRO A 358 -20.07 -32.91 -23.87
C PRO A 358 -19.41 -33.11 -22.50
N MET A 359 -18.91 -34.32 -22.21
CA MET A 359 -18.18 -34.60 -20.98
C MET A 359 -16.74 -34.04 -21.00
N LEU A 360 -16.12 -34.00 -22.18
CA LEU A 360 -14.76 -33.47 -22.33
C LEU A 360 -14.69 -31.94 -22.17
N ALA A 361 -15.67 -31.20 -22.67
CA ALA A 361 -15.66 -29.74 -22.64
C ALA A 361 -15.57 -29.17 -21.19
N PRO A 362 -16.42 -29.55 -20.23
CA PRO A 362 -16.28 -29.13 -18.85
C PRO A 362 -14.97 -29.61 -18.20
N LEU A 363 -14.50 -30.83 -18.55
CA LEU A 363 -13.24 -31.37 -18.01
C LEU A 363 -12.04 -30.49 -18.39
N LEU A 364 -11.99 -30.00 -19.62
CA LEU A 364 -10.96 -29.08 -20.09
C LEU A 364 -11.08 -27.70 -19.43
N LEU A 365 -12.30 -27.22 -19.20
CA LEU A 365 -12.55 -25.92 -18.58
C LEU A 365 -12.21 -25.90 -17.08
N ILE A 366 -12.34 -27.00 -16.35
CA ILE A 366 -11.98 -27.11 -14.92
C ILE A 366 -10.47 -26.85 -14.69
N TYR A 367 -9.61 -27.08 -15.65
CA TYR A 367 -8.16 -26.88 -15.51
C TYR A 367 -7.79 -25.48 -15.03
N ARG A 368 -8.39 -24.47 -15.64
CA ARG A 368 -8.10 -23.06 -15.33
C ARG A 368 -8.44 -22.67 -13.88
N PRO A 369 -9.67 -22.89 -13.38
CA PRO A 369 -10.03 -22.57 -12.00
C PRO A 369 -9.24 -23.37 -10.96
N ILE A 370 -8.92 -24.63 -11.22
CA ILE A 370 -8.05 -25.43 -10.33
C ILE A 370 -6.66 -24.81 -10.23
N LYS A 371 -6.05 -24.42 -11.35
CA LYS A 371 -4.74 -23.76 -11.39
C LYS A 371 -4.76 -22.40 -10.65
N GLN A 372 -5.84 -21.65 -10.74
CA GLN A 372 -6.03 -20.39 -10.01
C GLN A 372 -6.10 -20.64 -8.50
N LEU A 373 -6.96 -21.55 -8.03
CA LEU A 373 -7.10 -21.88 -6.61
C LEU A 373 -5.80 -22.41 -5.98
N SER A 374 -4.95 -23.11 -6.73
CA SER A 374 -3.65 -23.60 -6.24
C SER A 374 -2.68 -22.48 -5.88
N LYS A 375 -2.84 -21.28 -6.47
CA LYS A 375 -2.00 -20.09 -6.18
C LYS A 375 -2.50 -19.30 -4.99
N LEU A 376 -3.78 -19.43 -4.63
CA LEU A 376 -4.41 -18.63 -3.56
C LEU A 376 -3.66 -18.74 -2.23
N GLN A 377 -3.21 -19.93 -1.84
CA GLN A 377 -2.51 -20.11 -0.59
C GLN A 377 -1.22 -19.30 -0.49
N VAL A 378 -0.45 -19.22 -1.59
CA VAL A 378 0.79 -18.42 -1.64
C VAL A 378 0.47 -16.92 -1.58
N GLN A 379 -0.55 -16.49 -2.32
CA GLN A 379 -1.01 -15.11 -2.33
C GLN A 379 -1.54 -14.68 -0.95
N LEU A 380 -2.32 -15.53 -0.29
CA LEU A 380 -2.81 -15.26 1.06
C LEU A 380 -1.64 -15.12 2.06
N GLU A 381 -0.62 -15.98 2.02
CA GLU A 381 0.54 -15.84 2.89
C GLU A 381 1.34 -14.55 2.61
N GLN A 382 1.50 -14.16 1.34
CA GLN A 382 2.13 -12.88 1.00
C GLN A 382 1.30 -11.69 1.49
N CYS A 383 -0.03 -11.74 1.35
CA CYS A 383 -0.94 -10.73 1.87
C CYS A 383 -0.84 -10.65 3.40
N ARG A 384 -0.85 -11.79 4.10
CA ARG A 384 -0.69 -11.87 5.56
C ARG A 384 0.59 -11.18 6.01
N ALA A 385 1.72 -11.47 5.35
CA ALA A 385 3.00 -10.86 5.69
C ALA A 385 2.98 -9.32 5.49
N ALA A 386 2.40 -8.83 4.40
CA ALA A 386 2.24 -7.39 4.16
C ALA A 386 1.29 -6.74 5.19
N LEU A 387 0.16 -7.38 5.48
CA LEU A 387 -0.79 -6.91 6.49
C LEU A 387 -0.17 -6.88 7.89
N SER A 388 0.64 -7.89 8.25
CA SER A 388 1.36 -7.91 9.53
C SER A 388 2.26 -6.69 9.68
N ARG A 389 3.04 -6.33 8.65
CA ARG A 389 3.88 -5.13 8.66
C ARG A 389 3.08 -3.83 8.74
N LEU A 390 1.92 -3.76 8.07
CA LEU A 390 1.04 -2.59 8.12
C LEU A 390 0.37 -2.43 9.48
N PHE A 391 -0.17 -3.50 10.03
CA PHE A 391 -0.85 -3.46 11.32
C PHE A 391 0.12 -3.30 12.48
N SER A 392 1.38 -3.78 12.36
CA SER A 392 2.40 -3.51 13.38
C SER A 392 2.66 -2.00 13.55
N ILE A 393 2.61 -1.21 12.46
CA ILE A 393 2.67 0.26 12.57
C ILE A 393 1.43 0.81 13.25
N LEU A 394 0.24 0.38 12.84
CA LEU A 394 -1.03 0.88 13.40
C LEU A 394 -1.24 0.51 14.88
N ASP A 395 -0.51 -0.48 15.39
CA ASP A 395 -0.58 -0.88 16.80
C ASP A 395 0.47 -0.21 17.67
N VAL A 396 1.44 0.47 17.07
CA VAL A 396 2.40 1.27 17.83
C VAL A 396 1.69 2.48 18.43
N ARG A 397 1.73 2.61 19.74
CA ARG A 397 1.24 3.76 20.47
C ARG A 397 2.42 4.44 21.16
N MET A 398 3.04 5.35 20.47
CA MET A 398 4.07 6.25 20.99
C MET A 398 3.60 7.70 20.87
N GLU A 399 2.30 7.89 20.94
CA GLU A 399 1.69 9.22 21.01
C GLU A 399 2.02 9.87 22.35
N LEU A 400 2.16 11.19 22.35
CA LEU A 400 2.19 11.91 23.61
C LEU A 400 0.81 11.78 24.25
N PRO A 401 0.73 11.35 25.51
CA PRO A 401 -0.55 11.19 26.18
C PRO A 401 -1.22 12.55 26.32
N GLU A 402 -2.42 12.72 25.76
CA GLU A 402 -3.27 13.88 25.98
C GLU A 402 -4.40 13.48 26.93
N LYS A 403 -4.53 14.22 28.04
CA LYS A 403 -5.60 13.95 29.01
C LYS A 403 -6.94 14.32 28.42
N ALA A 404 -7.98 13.53 28.72
CA ALA A 404 -9.33 13.79 28.23
C ALA A 404 -9.90 15.14 28.74
N ASP A 405 -9.41 15.59 29.90
CA ASP A 405 -9.74 16.85 30.59
C ASP A 405 -8.66 17.92 30.40
N ALA A 406 -7.83 17.81 29.36
CA ALA A 406 -6.74 18.76 29.09
C ALA A 406 -7.24 20.21 29.05
N THR A 407 -6.58 21.08 29.79
CA THR A 407 -6.94 22.50 29.94
C THR A 407 -6.72 23.26 28.64
N PRO A 408 -7.74 23.93 28.08
CA PRO A 408 -7.55 24.81 26.95
C PRO A 408 -6.77 26.06 27.37
N LYS A 409 -5.74 26.43 26.55
CA LYS A 409 -4.90 27.61 26.82
C LYS A 409 -4.74 28.42 25.56
N THR A 410 -5.29 29.63 25.54
CA THR A 410 -5.27 30.51 24.35
C THR A 410 -4.25 31.65 24.46
N ALA A 411 -3.70 31.91 25.64
CA ALA A 411 -2.76 33.00 25.86
C ALA A 411 -1.66 32.60 26.85
N PHE A 412 -0.49 33.21 26.68
CA PHE A 412 0.65 33.15 27.60
C PHE A 412 0.76 34.48 28.36
N THR A 413 0.74 34.44 29.69
CA THR A 413 0.58 35.66 30.53
C THR A 413 1.69 35.96 31.47
N ASP A 414 2.40 34.96 32.05
CA ASP A 414 3.39 35.16 33.13
C ASP A 414 4.76 34.57 32.80
N LYS A 415 4.93 33.27 32.98
CA LYS A 415 6.23 32.62 32.84
C LYS A 415 6.16 31.14 32.50
N ILE A 416 7.27 30.61 31.99
CA ILE A 416 7.51 29.18 31.84
C ILE A 416 8.49 28.76 32.92
N VAL A 417 8.25 27.63 33.60
CA VAL A 417 9.12 27.10 34.65
C VAL A 417 9.50 25.67 34.34
N PHE A 418 10.79 25.41 34.33
CA PHE A 418 11.36 24.07 34.42
C PHE A 418 11.63 23.77 35.88
N ASP A 419 11.00 22.74 36.44
CA ASP A 419 11.06 22.35 37.84
C ASP A 419 11.66 20.95 37.95
N ASN A 420 12.94 20.85 38.27
CA ASN A 420 13.71 19.62 38.42
C ASN A 420 13.55 18.63 37.26
N VAL A 421 13.66 19.12 36.02
CA VAL A 421 13.38 18.36 34.81
C VAL A 421 14.54 17.45 34.45
N SER A 422 14.25 16.14 34.31
CA SER A 422 15.19 15.15 33.78
C SER A 422 14.56 14.42 32.60
N PHE A 423 15.37 14.18 31.57
CA PHE A 423 14.93 13.49 30.36
C PHE A 423 16.03 12.61 29.77
N ARG A 424 15.63 11.40 29.29
CA ARG A 424 16.51 10.47 28.60
C ARG A 424 15.81 9.91 27.36
N TYR A 425 16.52 9.88 26.25
CA TYR A 425 16.07 9.15 25.05
C TYR A 425 16.11 7.65 25.32
N ASP A 426 15.10 6.93 24.87
CA ASP A 426 15.03 5.46 25.08
C ASP A 426 16.22 4.69 24.46
N THR A 427 16.91 5.29 23.49
CA THR A 427 18.10 4.72 22.85
C THR A 427 19.41 5.07 23.58
N ALA A 428 19.36 5.98 24.55
CA ALA A 428 20.52 6.47 25.27
C ALA A 428 20.67 5.78 26.64
N GLU A 429 21.91 5.67 27.12
CA GLU A 429 22.21 5.13 28.45
C GLU A 429 22.25 6.24 29.53
N ARG A 430 22.53 7.48 29.12
CA ARG A 430 22.62 8.65 30.01
C ARG A 430 21.46 9.59 29.77
N ASP A 431 21.16 10.39 30.80
CA ASP A 431 20.18 11.45 30.67
C ASP A 431 20.71 12.55 29.75
N ALA A 432 19.86 13.03 28.85
CA ALA A 432 20.18 14.14 27.97
C ALA A 432 19.96 15.50 28.65
N VAL A 433 19.11 15.51 29.66
CA VAL A 433 18.89 16.63 30.58
C VAL A 433 18.74 16.05 31.98
N SER A 434 19.46 16.57 32.96
CA SER A 434 19.46 16.15 34.38
C SER A 434 19.13 17.33 35.28
N HIS A 435 18.08 17.20 36.07
CA HIS A 435 17.70 18.13 37.15
C HIS A 435 17.66 19.61 36.77
N ALA A 436 17.27 19.92 35.49
CA ALA A 436 17.23 21.30 35.03
C ALA A 436 16.12 22.10 35.74
N SER A 437 16.49 23.21 36.36
CA SER A 437 15.56 24.10 37.06
C SER A 437 15.87 25.55 36.71
N PHE A 438 14.93 26.25 36.06
CA PHE A 438 15.02 27.66 35.68
C PHE A 438 13.65 28.22 35.29
N GLU A 439 13.58 29.54 35.12
CA GLU A 439 12.36 30.24 34.71
C GLU A 439 12.60 31.08 33.46
N ILE A 440 11.58 31.21 32.64
CA ILE A 440 11.53 32.09 31.46
C ILE A 440 10.38 33.06 31.66
N PRO A 441 10.60 34.27 32.18
CA PRO A 441 9.54 35.26 32.36
C PRO A 441 9.05 35.78 31.01
N ARG A 442 7.81 36.23 30.95
CA ARG A 442 7.22 36.81 29.73
C ARG A 442 8.03 37.99 29.22
N GLY A 443 8.28 38.03 27.92
CA GLY A 443 9.01 39.09 27.24
C GLY A 443 10.52 39.03 27.43
N LYS A 444 11.07 38.02 28.13
CA LYS A 444 12.49 37.81 28.34
C LYS A 444 13.11 36.84 27.36
N VAL A 445 14.41 37.04 27.12
CA VAL A 445 15.24 36.20 26.25
C VAL A 445 16.13 35.33 27.13
N VAL A 446 15.94 34.02 27.07
CA VAL A 446 16.79 33.02 27.73
C VAL A 446 17.62 32.29 26.68
N ALA A 447 18.94 32.43 26.77
CA ALA A 447 19.88 31.75 25.87
C ALA A 447 20.49 30.52 26.54
N VAL A 448 20.59 29.42 25.79
CA VAL A 448 21.25 28.19 26.23
C VAL A 448 22.50 27.96 25.39
N VAL A 449 23.64 27.81 26.07
CA VAL A 449 24.96 27.60 25.47
C VAL A 449 25.61 26.32 25.99
N GLY A 450 26.54 25.76 25.26
CA GLY A 450 27.27 24.56 25.67
C GLY A 450 27.80 23.76 24.48
N GLY A 451 28.59 22.74 24.73
CA GLY A 451 29.16 21.87 23.71
C GLY A 451 28.11 21.05 22.95
N THR A 452 28.50 20.43 21.83
CA THR A 452 27.65 19.48 21.10
C THR A 452 27.30 18.30 22.01
N GLY A 453 26.03 17.90 22.02
CA GLY A 453 25.54 16.82 22.89
C GLY A 453 25.28 17.20 24.34
N SER A 454 25.41 18.49 24.75
CA SER A 454 25.14 18.92 26.12
C SER A 454 23.65 18.95 26.52
N GLY A 455 22.70 18.69 25.62
CA GLY A 455 21.25 18.64 25.92
C GLY A 455 20.43 19.85 25.48
N LYS A 456 21.03 20.86 24.83
CA LYS A 456 20.36 22.11 24.39
C LYS A 456 19.09 21.87 23.55
N SER A 457 19.21 21.11 22.47
CA SER A 457 18.07 20.82 21.58
C SER A 457 17.02 19.93 22.25
N THR A 458 17.41 19.15 23.26
CA THR A 458 16.46 18.38 24.08
C THR A 458 15.59 19.31 24.93
N MET A 459 16.17 20.39 25.51
CA MET A 459 15.40 21.36 26.27
C MET A 459 14.38 22.11 25.42
N SER A 460 14.74 22.50 24.18
CA SER A 460 13.79 23.11 23.25
C SER A 460 12.66 22.13 22.86
N GLY A 461 12.98 20.84 22.69
CA GLY A 461 12.00 19.80 22.43
C GLY A 461 11.04 19.55 23.61
N LEU A 462 11.50 19.67 24.85
CA LEU A 462 10.67 19.61 26.05
C LEU A 462 9.73 20.80 26.14
N LEU A 463 10.22 22.02 25.84
CA LEU A 463 9.41 23.23 25.80
C LEU A 463 8.30 23.18 24.74
N ALA A 464 8.62 22.64 23.54
CA ALA A 464 7.63 22.43 22.48
C ALA A 464 6.73 21.19 22.72
N ARG A 465 6.95 20.49 23.83
CA ARG A 465 6.31 19.21 24.14
C ARG A 465 6.39 18.23 22.94
N PHE A 466 7.60 18.06 22.39
CA PHE A 466 7.92 16.94 21.50
C PHE A 466 8.22 15.68 22.30
N TYR A 467 8.59 15.86 23.56
CA TYR A 467 8.89 14.85 24.55
C TYR A 467 8.28 15.29 25.90
N ASP A 468 7.85 14.34 26.70
CA ASP A 468 7.48 14.57 28.10
C ASP A 468 8.70 14.27 29.01
N PRO A 469 8.93 15.03 30.08
CA PRO A 469 10.02 14.78 31.02
C PRO A 469 9.82 13.46 31.77
N ARG A 470 10.92 12.78 32.08
CA ARG A 470 10.92 11.57 32.88
C ARG A 470 10.69 11.88 34.37
N GLU A 471 11.35 12.92 34.86
CA GLU A 471 11.21 13.41 36.20
C GLU A 471 11.03 14.93 36.15
N GLY A 472 10.36 15.48 37.17
CA GLY A 472 10.03 16.89 37.23
C GLY A 472 8.87 17.26 36.28
N ARG A 473 8.75 18.55 35.99
CA ARG A 473 7.69 19.12 35.16
C ARG A 473 8.12 20.42 34.49
N VAL A 474 7.51 20.68 33.34
CA VAL A 474 7.56 22.00 32.69
C VAL A 474 6.18 22.61 32.80
N THR A 475 6.08 23.81 33.36
CA THR A 475 4.81 24.51 33.52
C THR A 475 4.81 25.82 32.73
N MET A 476 3.64 26.21 32.24
CA MET A 476 3.36 27.49 31.59
C MET A 476 2.25 28.20 32.37
N ASP A 477 2.53 29.38 32.93
CA ASP A 477 1.61 30.11 33.82
C ASP A 477 1.04 29.21 34.93
N GLY A 478 1.88 28.35 35.53
CA GLY A 478 1.52 27.41 36.59
C GLY A 478 0.82 26.12 36.15
N VAL A 479 0.45 25.97 34.87
CA VAL A 479 -0.16 24.75 34.33
C VAL A 479 0.92 23.85 33.75
N ASP A 480 0.96 22.56 34.13
CA ASP A 480 1.88 21.57 33.53
C ASP A 480 1.56 21.40 32.03
N LEU A 481 2.60 21.38 31.19
CA LEU A 481 2.43 21.18 29.74
C LEU A 481 1.71 19.87 29.41
N ARG A 482 1.83 18.85 30.27
CA ARG A 482 1.13 17.56 30.13
C ARG A 482 -0.38 17.67 30.33
N ASP A 483 -0.84 18.72 31.01
CA ASP A 483 -2.24 19.00 31.32
C ASP A 483 -2.87 19.97 30.31
N MET A 484 -2.09 20.47 29.35
CA MET A 484 -2.55 21.38 28.29
C MET A 484 -2.91 20.60 27.02
N ARG A 485 -3.87 21.12 26.24
CA ARG A 485 -4.11 20.62 24.88
C ARG A 485 -2.91 20.89 23.99
N ILE A 486 -2.40 19.83 23.32
CA ILE A 486 -1.22 19.93 22.45
C ILE A 486 -1.38 20.98 21.33
N PRO A 487 -2.53 21.08 20.63
CA PRO A 487 -2.73 22.11 19.62
C PRO A 487 -2.66 23.53 20.18
N ASP A 488 -3.22 23.77 21.37
CA ASP A 488 -3.23 25.08 22.02
C ASP A 488 -1.81 25.49 22.43
N LEU A 489 -1.06 24.59 23.07
CA LEU A 489 0.35 24.79 23.40
C LEU A 489 1.17 25.14 22.14
N ARG A 490 1.06 24.35 21.09
CA ARG A 490 1.81 24.55 19.85
C ARG A 490 1.39 25.79 19.08
N ASN A 491 0.19 26.30 19.30
CA ASN A 491 -0.25 27.58 18.76
C ASN A 491 0.43 28.77 19.47
N LEU A 492 0.77 28.61 20.74
CA LEU A 492 1.51 29.63 21.51
C LEU A 492 3.01 29.63 21.23
N VAL A 493 3.54 28.55 20.65
CA VAL A 493 4.99 28.38 20.41
C VAL A 493 5.28 28.43 18.90
N GLY A 494 6.20 29.28 18.51
CA GLY A 494 6.81 29.29 17.18
C GLY A 494 8.25 28.79 17.24
N SER A 495 8.71 28.06 16.26
CA SER A 495 10.08 27.55 16.22
C SER A 495 10.77 27.86 14.90
N VAL A 496 12.02 28.29 14.98
CA VAL A 496 12.96 28.35 13.86
C VAL A 496 14.06 27.34 14.15
N MET A 497 14.07 26.25 13.39
CA MET A 497 14.98 25.12 13.60
C MET A 497 16.30 25.32 12.87
N GLN A 498 17.36 24.64 13.32
CA GLN A 498 18.68 24.63 12.71
C GLN A 498 18.64 24.18 11.24
N GLU A 499 18.00 23.04 10.97
CA GLU A 499 17.74 22.60 9.60
C GLU A 499 16.43 23.18 9.09
N THR A 500 16.55 24.16 8.18
CA THR A 500 15.39 24.77 7.56
C THR A 500 14.88 23.89 6.41
N LEU A 501 13.83 23.13 6.71
CA LEU A 501 13.14 22.30 5.71
C LEU A 501 11.97 23.07 5.10
N LEU A 502 11.94 23.11 3.78
CA LEU A 502 10.83 23.67 3.00
C LEU A 502 10.11 22.56 2.26
N PHE A 503 8.79 22.70 2.13
CA PHE A 503 7.99 21.81 1.29
C PHE A 503 8.25 22.10 -0.18
N ASN A 504 8.18 21.09 -1.02
CA ASN A 504 8.26 21.25 -2.47
C ASN A 504 6.97 21.89 -3.00
N ASP A 505 6.87 23.19 -2.80
CA ASP A 505 5.73 24.02 -3.12
C ASP A 505 6.23 25.44 -3.42
N THR A 506 5.33 26.41 -3.62
CA THR A 506 5.70 27.80 -3.86
C THR A 506 6.31 28.46 -2.62
N VAL A 507 7.02 29.56 -2.82
CA VAL A 507 7.53 30.40 -1.72
C VAL A 507 6.37 30.89 -0.85
N GLU A 508 5.27 31.35 -1.46
CA GLU A 508 4.07 31.80 -0.75
C GLU A 508 3.47 30.68 0.12
N ALA A 509 3.27 29.49 -0.43
CA ALA A 509 2.75 28.35 0.30
C ALA A 509 3.63 27.98 1.51
N ASN A 510 4.96 28.06 1.35
CA ASN A 510 5.90 27.80 2.42
C ASN A 510 5.82 28.86 3.54
N ILE A 511 5.63 30.13 3.23
CA ILE A 511 5.44 31.19 4.25
C ILE A 511 4.07 31.00 4.93
N LYS A 512 3.01 30.75 4.15
CA LYS A 512 1.63 30.50 4.66
C LYS A 512 1.50 29.24 5.52
N TYR A 513 2.47 28.35 5.52
CA TYR A 513 2.36 27.06 6.21
C TYR A 513 2.02 27.19 7.71
N GLY A 514 2.52 28.26 8.38
CA GLY A 514 2.20 28.56 9.78
C GLY A 514 0.83 29.21 10.00
N SER A 515 0.22 29.77 8.94
CA SER A 515 -1.06 30.51 8.95
C SER A 515 -1.76 30.35 7.61
N PRO A 516 -2.42 29.22 7.33
CA PRO A 516 -2.96 28.89 6.00
C PRO A 516 -3.99 29.89 5.47
N ASN A 517 -4.66 30.62 6.36
CA ASN A 517 -5.71 31.60 6.02
C ASN A 517 -5.17 33.02 5.80
N ALA A 518 -3.84 33.23 5.85
CA ALA A 518 -3.25 34.55 5.66
C ALA A 518 -3.45 35.04 4.21
N THR A 519 -3.65 36.37 4.07
CA THR A 519 -3.74 37.00 2.75
C THR A 519 -2.36 37.15 2.11
N HIS A 520 -2.31 37.40 0.80
CA HIS A 520 -1.05 37.66 0.10
C HIS A 520 -0.30 38.87 0.67
N GLU A 521 -1.04 39.94 1.01
CA GLU A 521 -0.45 41.15 1.59
C GLU A 521 0.23 40.86 2.94
N GLN A 522 -0.37 40.02 3.79
CA GLN A 522 0.24 39.60 5.05
C GLN A 522 1.50 38.76 4.83
N VAL A 523 1.53 37.93 3.80
CA VAL A 523 2.72 37.17 3.40
C VAL A 523 3.83 38.10 2.95
N VAL A 524 3.53 39.09 2.13
CA VAL A 524 4.48 40.09 1.65
C VAL A 524 5.05 40.93 2.81
N GLU A 525 4.22 41.31 3.78
CA GLU A 525 4.65 42.06 4.94
C GLU A 525 5.60 41.21 5.83
N ALA A 526 5.23 39.95 6.11
CA ALA A 526 6.08 39.03 6.83
C ALA A 526 7.42 38.78 6.12
N ALA A 527 7.41 38.68 4.80
CA ALA A 527 8.61 38.51 3.99
C ALA A 527 9.51 39.76 4.03
N LYS A 528 8.94 40.98 4.03
CA LYS A 528 9.69 42.23 4.22
C LYS A 528 10.35 42.29 5.58
N MET A 529 9.60 41.93 6.64
CA MET A 529 10.15 41.90 8.00
C MET A 529 11.28 40.88 8.15
N ALA A 530 11.23 39.78 7.39
CA ALA A 530 12.26 38.73 7.35
C ALA A 530 13.42 39.04 6.38
N ASN A 531 13.50 40.22 5.77
CA ASN A 531 14.45 40.55 4.70
C ASN A 531 14.42 39.54 3.53
N ALA A 532 13.24 38.95 3.26
CA ALA A 532 13.06 37.94 2.22
C ALA A 532 12.49 38.52 0.91
N HIS A 533 11.73 39.61 1.00
CA HIS A 533 10.98 40.20 -0.14
C HIS A 533 11.86 40.50 -1.36
N GLU A 534 13.02 41.12 -1.17
CA GLU A 534 13.89 41.53 -2.26
C GLU A 534 14.40 40.36 -3.08
N PHE A 535 14.91 39.31 -2.43
CA PHE A 535 15.39 38.13 -3.17
C PHE A 535 14.25 37.35 -3.82
N ILE A 536 13.04 37.34 -3.23
CA ILE A 536 11.87 36.72 -3.83
C ILE A 536 11.51 37.46 -5.12
N MET A 537 11.42 38.80 -5.08
CA MET A 537 11.08 39.62 -6.21
C MET A 537 12.19 39.75 -7.27
N SER A 538 13.43 39.41 -6.94
CA SER A 538 14.52 39.36 -7.93
C SER A 538 14.36 38.20 -8.93
N GLN A 539 13.48 37.26 -8.68
CA GLN A 539 13.18 36.13 -9.54
C GLN A 539 11.90 36.40 -10.35
N PRO A 540 11.83 35.96 -11.63
CA PRO A 540 10.68 36.25 -12.50
C PRO A 540 9.33 35.79 -11.94
N GLU A 541 9.31 34.64 -11.23
CA GLU A 541 8.10 34.04 -10.68
C GLU A 541 7.71 34.61 -9.31
N GLY A 542 8.60 35.37 -8.65
CA GLY A 542 8.35 35.97 -7.34
C GLY A 542 7.88 34.97 -6.30
N TYR A 543 6.75 35.23 -5.66
CA TYR A 543 6.16 34.38 -4.63
C TYR A 543 5.63 33.03 -5.14
N GLU A 544 5.34 32.91 -6.44
CA GLU A 544 4.89 31.66 -7.08
C GLU A 544 6.04 30.72 -7.45
N ARG A 545 7.29 31.14 -7.22
CA ARG A 545 8.47 30.32 -7.48
C ARG A 545 8.44 29.04 -6.69
N GLN A 546 8.65 27.89 -7.36
CA GLN A 546 8.82 26.57 -6.73
C GLN A 546 10.19 26.46 -6.06
N VAL A 547 10.19 26.07 -4.79
CA VAL A 547 11.44 25.98 -4.00
C VAL A 547 12.20 24.65 -4.21
N GLY A 548 11.57 23.66 -4.86
CA GLY A 548 12.12 22.32 -5.06
C GLY A 548 12.12 21.46 -3.79
N GLU A 549 12.57 20.20 -3.93
CA GLU A 549 12.64 19.29 -2.77
C GLU A 549 13.53 19.87 -1.67
N LYS A 550 13.02 19.93 -0.43
CA LYS A 550 13.71 20.47 0.75
C LYS A 550 14.25 21.90 0.54
N GLY A 551 13.81 22.62 -0.49
CA GLY A 551 14.30 23.95 -0.81
C GLY A 551 15.68 23.98 -1.48
N PHE A 552 16.09 22.93 -2.20
CA PHE A 552 17.40 22.89 -2.88
C PHE A 552 17.63 23.99 -3.92
N ALA A 553 16.57 24.57 -4.46
CA ALA A 553 16.67 25.68 -5.40
C ALA A 553 17.07 27.03 -4.74
N LEU A 554 17.19 27.06 -3.41
CA LEU A 554 17.50 28.23 -2.60
C LEU A 554 18.81 28.07 -1.86
N SER A 555 19.52 29.18 -1.64
CA SER A 555 20.67 29.23 -0.74
C SER A 555 20.26 28.97 0.71
N GLY A 556 21.21 28.64 1.59
CA GLY A 556 20.96 28.44 3.02
C GLY A 556 20.27 29.63 3.68
N GLY A 557 20.75 30.82 3.40
CA GLY A 557 20.21 32.05 3.97
C GLY A 557 18.83 32.44 3.42
N GLU A 558 18.53 32.13 2.15
CA GLU A 558 17.19 32.32 1.58
C GLU A 558 16.18 31.39 2.22
N ARG A 559 16.52 30.09 2.39
CA ARG A 559 15.65 29.15 3.11
C ARG A 559 15.34 29.64 4.51
N GLN A 560 16.36 30.13 5.21
CA GLN A 560 16.23 30.60 6.57
C GLN A 560 15.34 31.84 6.69
N ARG A 561 15.49 32.82 5.79
CA ARG A 561 14.62 34.00 5.76
C ARG A 561 13.16 33.63 5.47
N ILE A 562 12.91 32.62 4.63
CA ILE A 562 11.55 32.08 4.44
C ILE A 562 11.01 31.45 5.74
N ALA A 563 11.83 30.69 6.49
CA ALA A 563 11.40 30.13 7.77
C ALA A 563 11.14 31.21 8.84
N ILE A 564 11.94 32.26 8.85
CA ILE A 564 11.71 33.43 9.71
C ILE A 564 10.40 34.14 9.30
N ALA A 565 10.15 34.35 8.00
CA ALA A 565 8.90 34.91 7.51
C ALA A 565 7.68 34.07 7.93
N ARG A 566 7.78 32.73 7.88
CA ARG A 566 6.77 31.79 8.39
C ARG A 566 6.49 32.00 9.90
N ALA A 567 7.54 32.19 10.70
CA ALA A 567 7.42 32.44 12.14
C ALA A 567 6.84 33.83 12.42
N ILE A 568 7.22 34.86 11.67
CA ILE A 568 6.67 36.22 11.78
C ILE A 568 5.18 36.23 11.46
N LEU A 569 4.78 35.59 10.34
CA LEU A 569 3.37 35.50 9.91
C LEU A 569 2.49 34.84 10.96
N ARG A 570 2.99 33.80 11.61
CA ARG A 570 2.28 33.08 12.69
C ARG A 570 2.13 33.93 13.95
N ASN A 571 3.06 34.83 14.23
CA ASN A 571 3.07 35.75 15.37
C ASN A 571 2.85 35.12 16.75
N PRO A 572 3.63 34.09 17.14
CA PRO A 572 3.46 33.40 18.42
C PRO A 572 4.05 34.26 19.58
N PRO A 573 3.49 34.17 20.82
CA PRO A 573 4.03 34.86 21.99
C PRO A 573 5.33 34.25 22.51
N ILE A 574 5.61 32.99 22.22
CA ILE A 574 6.81 32.25 22.63
C ILE A 574 7.57 31.82 21.39
N LEU A 575 8.89 32.05 21.38
CA LEU A 575 9.79 31.66 20.30
C LEU A 575 10.83 30.66 20.77
N ILE A 576 11.06 29.63 19.99
CA ILE A 576 12.21 28.72 20.13
C ILE A 576 13.10 28.95 18.91
N LEU A 577 14.34 29.35 19.16
CA LEU A 577 15.34 29.57 18.12
C LEU A 577 16.47 28.55 18.31
N ASP A 578 16.71 27.71 17.31
CA ASP A 578 17.80 26.74 17.31
C ASP A 578 18.77 27.08 16.18
N GLU A 579 19.97 27.53 16.55
CA GLU A 579 21.16 27.83 15.73
C GLU A 579 20.89 28.23 14.24
N ALA A 580 20.39 29.43 14.07
CA ALA A 580 19.88 29.88 12.78
C ALA A 580 20.95 30.34 11.76
N THR A 581 22.29 30.29 11.97
CA THR A 581 23.26 31.01 11.12
C THR A 581 24.58 30.29 10.81
N SER A 582 24.74 29.01 11.08
CA SER A 582 26.04 28.31 11.11
C SER A 582 26.78 28.08 9.78
N ALA A 583 26.23 28.48 8.60
CA ALA A 583 26.85 28.25 7.30
C ALA A 583 26.60 29.38 6.26
N LEU A 584 26.50 30.64 6.72
CA LEU A 584 26.16 31.77 5.85
C LEU A 584 27.37 32.68 5.64
N ASP A 585 27.41 33.33 4.47
CA ASP A 585 28.33 34.43 4.21
C ASP A 585 27.98 35.67 5.07
N THR A 586 28.93 36.53 5.32
CA THR A 586 28.81 37.66 6.27
C THR A 586 27.65 38.63 5.93
N VAL A 587 27.33 38.83 4.65
CA VAL A 587 26.26 39.75 4.24
C VAL A 587 24.90 39.12 4.52
N THR A 588 24.71 37.88 4.09
CA THR A 588 23.48 37.11 4.32
C THR A 588 23.24 36.89 5.80
N GLU A 589 24.31 36.67 6.58
CA GLU A 589 24.24 36.53 8.04
C GLU A 589 23.65 37.76 8.70
N ARG A 590 24.09 38.98 8.34
CA ARG A 590 23.54 40.23 8.87
C ARG A 590 22.04 40.34 8.60
N LEU A 591 21.61 40.06 7.37
CA LEU A 591 20.20 40.11 7.01
C LEU A 591 19.35 39.11 7.80
N VAL A 592 19.87 37.91 8.07
CA VAL A 592 19.21 36.89 8.89
C VAL A 592 19.18 37.34 10.36
N GLN A 593 20.29 37.88 10.89
CA GLN A 593 20.34 38.35 12.26
C GLN A 593 19.38 39.51 12.51
N ASP A 594 19.30 40.47 11.60
CA ASP A 594 18.33 41.57 11.68
C ASP A 594 16.89 41.07 11.67
N ALA A 595 16.59 40.06 10.83
CA ALA A 595 15.28 39.43 10.81
C ALA A 595 14.97 38.68 12.13
N ILE A 596 15.94 37.99 12.72
CA ILE A 596 15.82 37.33 14.02
C ILE A 596 15.57 38.35 15.12
N ASN A 597 16.31 39.47 15.15
CA ASN A 597 16.14 40.52 16.15
C ASN A 597 14.73 41.13 16.07
N ARG A 598 14.21 41.39 14.86
CA ARG A 598 12.81 41.83 14.68
C ARG A 598 11.81 40.76 15.11
N LEU A 599 12.08 39.48 14.83
CA LEU A 599 11.23 38.39 15.27
C LEU A 599 11.21 38.25 16.80
N MET A 600 12.34 38.48 17.49
CA MET A 600 12.45 38.37 18.96
C MET A 600 11.79 39.56 19.69
N ALA A 601 11.69 40.72 19.06
CA ALA A 601 11.16 41.94 19.68
C ALA A 601 9.78 41.71 20.31
N ASN A 602 9.65 42.06 21.59
CA ASN A 602 8.41 41.91 22.37
C ASN A 602 7.88 40.49 22.55
N ARG A 603 8.71 39.47 22.36
CA ARG A 603 8.34 38.07 22.54
C ARG A 603 9.21 37.39 23.62
N THR A 604 8.67 36.34 24.21
CA THR A 604 9.42 35.46 25.10
C THR A 604 10.24 34.50 24.27
N THR A 605 11.55 34.52 24.39
CA THR A 605 12.43 33.74 23.52
C THR A 605 13.29 32.75 24.29
N PHE A 606 13.29 31.51 23.87
CA PHE A 606 14.22 30.47 24.25
C PHE A 606 15.17 30.20 23.08
N ALA A 607 16.44 30.65 23.21
CA ALA A 607 17.40 30.55 22.12
C ALA A 607 18.50 29.55 22.43
N ILE A 608 18.70 28.56 21.54
CA ILE A 608 19.93 27.75 21.52
C ILE A 608 20.95 28.56 20.72
N ALA A 609 21.92 29.14 21.43
CA ALA A 609 22.82 30.10 20.82
C ALA A 609 24.21 29.49 20.60
N HIS A 610 24.66 29.57 19.35
CA HIS A 610 26.03 29.27 18.96
C HIS A 610 26.83 30.53 18.57
N ARG A 611 26.19 31.72 18.61
CA ARG A 611 26.81 32.99 18.25
C ARG A 611 26.78 34.00 19.39
N LEU A 612 27.90 34.68 19.57
CA LEU A 612 28.10 35.65 20.64
C LEU A 612 27.10 36.81 20.60
N SER A 613 26.65 37.22 19.37
CA SER A 613 25.66 38.29 19.20
C SER A 613 24.29 37.95 19.82
N THR A 614 23.81 36.74 19.65
CA THR A 614 22.52 36.29 20.22
C THR A 614 22.63 36.04 21.74
N ILE A 615 23.83 35.70 22.22
CA ILE A 615 24.08 35.37 23.62
C ILE A 615 24.21 36.66 24.45
N ARG A 616 24.87 37.66 23.89
CA ARG A 616 25.23 38.89 24.62
C ARG A 616 24.01 39.69 25.10
N ASP A 617 22.97 39.72 24.27
CA ASP A 617 21.76 40.51 24.55
C ASP A 617 20.68 39.70 25.30
N ALA A 618 20.99 38.49 25.76
CA ALA A 618 20.06 37.65 26.53
C ALA A 618 19.93 38.12 27.97
N ASP A 619 18.68 38.13 28.48
CA ASP A 619 18.40 38.46 29.90
C ASP A 619 18.93 37.40 30.87
N LEU A 620 18.99 36.14 30.43
CA LEU A 620 19.55 35.02 31.18
C LEU A 620 20.27 34.06 30.25
N ILE A 621 21.47 33.67 30.61
CA ILE A 621 22.26 32.65 29.93
C ILE A 621 22.37 31.42 30.81
N LEU A 622 22.07 30.25 30.23
CA LEU A 622 22.22 28.95 30.87
C LEU A 622 23.35 28.19 30.17
N VAL A 623 24.39 27.83 30.93
CA VAL A 623 25.52 27.06 30.39
C VAL A 623 25.30 25.60 30.70
N MET A 624 25.20 24.78 29.64
CA MET A 624 24.98 23.34 29.76
C MET A 624 26.25 22.54 29.51
N ARG A 625 26.47 21.56 30.36
CA ARG A 625 27.51 20.55 30.20
C ARG A 625 26.99 19.18 30.63
N GLU A 626 27.10 18.18 29.76
CA GLU A 626 26.71 16.78 30.01
C GLU A 626 25.26 16.60 30.56
N GLY A 627 24.33 17.44 30.10
CA GLY A 627 22.91 17.38 30.50
C GLY A 627 22.57 18.27 31.70
N GLU A 628 23.53 18.89 32.36
CA GLU A 628 23.34 19.73 33.55
C GLU A 628 23.56 21.21 33.27
N ILE A 629 22.88 22.09 34.00
CA ILE A 629 23.11 23.53 34.01
C ILE A 629 24.21 23.82 34.99
N VAL A 630 25.42 24.11 34.50
CA VAL A 630 26.62 24.35 35.35
C VAL A 630 26.81 25.81 35.73
N GLU A 631 26.35 26.75 34.87
CA GLU A 631 26.44 28.20 35.16
C GLU A 631 25.16 28.88 34.67
N ARG A 632 24.77 29.97 35.34
CA ARG A 632 23.63 30.82 34.99
C ARG A 632 23.89 32.27 35.37
N GLY A 633 23.50 33.21 34.52
CA GLY A 633 23.67 34.65 34.76
C GLY A 633 23.57 35.46 33.48
N THR A 634 23.88 36.74 33.54
CA THR A 634 24.02 37.62 32.37
C THR A 634 25.37 37.44 31.69
N HIS A 635 25.55 38.01 30.50
CA HIS A 635 26.83 37.96 29.77
C HIS A 635 28.00 38.50 30.65
N ASP A 636 27.81 39.67 31.24
CA ASP A 636 28.87 40.33 32.00
C ASP A 636 29.24 39.55 33.27
N GLU A 637 28.25 39.03 33.99
CA GLU A 637 28.45 38.20 35.19
C GLU A 637 29.26 36.94 34.88
N LEU A 638 28.81 36.19 33.84
CA LEU A 638 29.43 34.92 33.48
C LEU A 638 30.81 35.10 32.84
N TYR A 639 31.00 36.19 32.09
CA TYR A 639 32.31 36.52 31.51
C TYR A 639 33.34 36.91 32.61
N ALA A 640 32.88 37.67 33.64
CA ALA A 640 33.69 38.03 34.79
C ALA A 640 34.03 36.82 35.69
N ALA A 641 33.11 35.84 35.80
CA ALA A 641 33.30 34.63 36.61
C ALA A 641 34.41 33.71 36.11
N ASN A 642 34.92 33.90 34.90
CA ASN A 642 36.03 33.15 34.27
C ASN A 642 35.81 31.63 34.25
N GLY A 643 34.59 31.21 34.08
CA GLY A 643 34.16 29.80 34.06
C GLY A 643 34.09 29.18 32.67
N VAL A 644 33.21 28.17 32.52
CA VAL A 644 32.96 27.45 31.26
C VAL A 644 32.45 28.40 30.18
N TYR A 645 31.60 29.36 30.55
CA TYR A 645 31.07 30.37 29.64
C TYR A 645 32.16 31.19 28.96
N ARG A 646 33.10 31.72 29.73
CA ARG A 646 34.20 32.51 29.17
C ARG A 646 35.05 31.70 28.21
N HIS A 647 35.36 30.47 28.56
CA HIS A 647 36.12 29.58 27.69
C HIS A 647 35.41 29.36 26.34
N LEU A 648 34.07 29.17 26.33
CA LEU A 648 33.26 29.08 25.11
C LEU A 648 33.29 30.36 24.28
N CYS A 649 33.21 31.53 24.93
CA CYS A 649 33.30 32.83 24.27
C CYS A 649 34.69 33.09 23.65
N ASP A 650 35.76 32.74 24.33
CA ASP A 650 37.13 32.96 23.85
C ASP A 650 37.44 32.03 22.65
N MET A 651 36.94 30.80 22.67
CA MET A 651 37.04 29.90 21.49
C MET A 651 36.29 30.46 20.28
N GLN A 652 35.13 31.09 20.45
CA GLN A 652 34.37 31.71 19.36
C GLN A 652 34.99 33.00 18.81
N LYS A 653 35.80 33.72 19.56
CA LYS A 653 36.53 34.91 19.09
C LYS A 653 37.76 34.56 18.26
N THR A 654 38.30 33.35 18.46
CA THR A 654 39.48 32.85 17.76
C THR A 654 39.16 32.06 16.51
N ALA A 655 37.92 31.63 16.32
CA ALA A 655 37.39 30.96 15.11
C ALA A 655 36.70 31.97 14.18
#